data_df13087247cd0e77f30d7640ee10062f
#
_entry.id   df13087247cd0e77f30d7640ee10062f
#
_cell.length_a   1.000
_cell.length_b   1.000
_cell.length_c   1.000
_cell.angle_alpha   90.00
_cell.angle_beta   90.00
_cell.angle_gamma   90.00
#
_symmetry.space_group_name_H-M   'P 1'
#
loop_
_entity.id
_entity.type
_entity.pdbx_description
1 polymer ?
#
loop_
_entity_poly.entity_id
_entity_poly.type
_entity_poly.pdbx_seq_one_letter_code
_entity_poly.pdbx_strand_id
1 'polypeptide(L)'
;MQNYGAFSHAKTTAHIDFDAITEIFTQTHNDGRASLYEHEVYRVMESIGSETPPQVKLIPRGTRPSDDELMSIPGKKVVLKIVSPTIVHKTEVGGVRIVECEPSKIRSAWRRMMYEVPEKYARWIERHADASPKEYAGLSGTALEEAISMDLKGVLLVQFMPPDSDTFGNELIVGIRRTREFGMVLSAGLGGTDAELYAERFKKSQAIVAASTKLTDGETFFSHFRQTISFEKLAGRTRGQERIVSDDQLLECFDACILLANYYSPTNPDAPFIIDEFEINPFAFTDFLMVPLDGLCRFSLPQKTVTPRPVAKIKKLLHPDTIGIIGVSASRENFGRIILHNILAEGFPKEQVRIVREGCDEIDGVRCIPSVSTEGKLDMLVVAVPAKHIPAVVDEVIQKDAANSVMLIAGGLGETQDSHERAQQVIAKINKAHESDDGGPVFIGANCMGIVSRPGGYNTWFIPENKFPQNGLGTPRRAALVSQSGAFMLFGLSRYPHLSPNYMISMGNQTDLTLGDMVTYLKDDDNVDVIAVYAEGFNDLDGLAFCRSVREAVLAGKEVVFYKAGRTPEGKSATSGHTASLAGDYMVAESCVRQAGAVVAQTVEQFQDLFVLAETLHSKRVDGNRLGAISGAGFEAVSMADSIDVGTFTMKLAPFSEKAASGMRTLLKEKHLESLVTVSNPMDVTPAGDDELHVELAKIMLDEPTVDAVVLALTPLSPMMQSLDTDRGDPFSMHNETSILTRVLELAKQSNKPLVCASDGGMLFEPMREALNKAGVPVFQTADRAVAALARYVQSRLHAKSIRCGGCGIR
;
A
#
# COMPACT_ATOMS: atom_id res chain seq x y z
N MET A 1 -9.80 -23.99 14.75
CA MET A 1 -8.78 -23.21 15.52
C MET A 1 -7.42 -23.56 14.94
N GLN A 2 -7.00 -22.87 13.88
CA GLN A 2 -5.65 -22.99 13.33
C GLN A 2 -4.78 -21.93 14.00
N ASN A 3 -3.70 -22.38 14.66
CA ASN A 3 -2.67 -21.52 15.23
C ASN A 3 -2.04 -20.68 14.11
N TYR A 4 -2.44 -19.43 14.03
CA TYR A 4 -1.72 -18.42 13.26
C TYR A 4 -0.38 -18.20 13.94
N GLY A 5 0.71 -18.31 13.17
CA GLY A 5 2.07 -18.14 13.63
C GLY A 5 2.19 -16.89 14.50
N ALA A 6 2.48 -17.10 15.76
CA ALA A 6 2.59 -16.07 16.76
C ALA A 6 3.68 -15.08 16.32
N PHE A 7 3.28 -13.82 16.11
CA PHE A 7 4.22 -12.74 16.42
C PHE A 7 4.68 -12.99 17.85
N SER A 8 5.98 -13.12 18.05
CA SER A 8 6.54 -13.23 19.39
C SER A 8 6.18 -11.93 20.11
N HIS A 9 5.12 -11.96 20.92
CA HIS A 9 4.80 -10.84 21.79
C HIS A 9 5.96 -10.70 22.76
N ALA A 10 6.81 -9.69 22.58
CA ALA A 10 7.62 -9.18 23.65
C ALA A 10 6.67 -8.97 24.83
N LYS A 11 7.07 -9.38 26.03
CA LYS A 11 6.21 -9.27 27.20
C LYS A 11 5.97 -7.80 27.49
N THR A 12 4.82 -7.29 27.02
CA THR A 12 4.35 -5.97 27.38
C THR A 12 4.11 -5.98 28.88
N THR A 13 4.76 -5.10 29.60
CA THR A 13 4.57 -4.92 31.06
C THR A 13 3.29 -4.14 31.37
N ALA A 14 2.65 -3.53 30.36
CA ALA A 14 1.42 -2.78 30.53
C ALA A 14 0.23 -3.70 30.86
N HIS A 15 -0.32 -3.55 32.03
CA HIS A 15 -1.55 -4.22 32.46
C HIS A 15 -2.74 -3.34 32.05
N ILE A 16 -3.41 -3.71 30.94
CA ILE A 16 -4.61 -2.97 30.46
C ILE A 16 -5.84 -3.54 31.16
N ASP A 17 -6.61 -2.65 31.79
CA ASP A 17 -7.92 -2.98 32.39
C ASP A 17 -9.04 -2.78 31.35
N PHE A 18 -9.24 -3.80 30.50
CA PHE A 18 -10.30 -3.77 29.48
C PHE A 18 -11.71 -3.74 30.05
N ASP A 19 -11.92 -4.27 31.27
CA ASP A 19 -13.23 -4.25 31.92
C ASP A 19 -13.60 -2.82 32.33
N ALA A 20 -12.68 -2.08 32.93
CA ALA A 20 -12.87 -0.67 33.27
C ALA A 20 -13.13 0.20 32.02
N ILE A 21 -12.39 -0.03 30.92
CA ILE A 21 -12.60 0.68 29.64
C ILE A 21 -13.98 0.36 29.07
N THR A 22 -14.37 -0.92 29.06
CA THR A 22 -15.69 -1.36 28.58
C THR A 22 -16.82 -0.74 29.40
N GLU A 23 -16.64 -0.60 30.72
CA GLU A 23 -17.62 0.08 31.58
C GLU A 23 -17.78 1.57 31.19
N ILE A 24 -16.67 2.27 30.92
CA ILE A 24 -16.72 3.68 30.44
C ILE A 24 -17.52 3.77 29.13
N PHE A 25 -17.26 2.90 28.14
CA PHE A 25 -18.00 2.90 26.87
C PHE A 25 -19.48 2.56 27.10
N THR A 26 -19.79 1.59 27.97
CA THR A 26 -21.16 1.18 28.29
C THR A 26 -21.94 2.33 28.94
N GLN A 27 -21.36 3.03 29.91
CA GLN A 27 -21.98 4.19 30.55
C GLN A 27 -22.26 5.30 29.55
N THR A 28 -21.25 5.61 28.70
CA THR A 28 -21.36 6.62 27.65
C THR A 28 -22.43 6.26 26.62
N HIS A 29 -22.50 5.00 26.21
CA HIS A 29 -23.53 4.52 25.28
C HIS A 29 -24.93 4.60 25.87
N ASN A 30 -25.11 4.25 27.15
CA ASN A 30 -26.37 4.36 27.86
C ASN A 30 -26.84 5.82 28.01
N ASP A 31 -25.91 6.77 28.03
CA ASP A 31 -26.19 8.22 27.99
C ASP A 31 -26.58 8.72 26.57
N GLY A 32 -26.67 7.81 25.57
CA GLY A 32 -26.98 8.16 24.17
C GLY A 32 -25.82 8.80 23.42
N ARG A 33 -24.57 8.65 23.89
CA ARG A 33 -23.37 9.21 23.27
C ARG A 33 -22.56 8.12 22.55
N ALA A 34 -21.88 8.52 21.47
CA ALA A 34 -20.90 7.72 20.72
C ALA A 34 -19.48 8.29 20.81
N SER A 35 -19.27 9.27 21.71
CA SER A 35 -17.98 9.89 21.97
C SER A 35 -17.77 10.15 23.44
N LEU A 36 -16.54 9.95 23.90
CA LEU A 36 -16.12 10.25 25.26
C LEU A 36 -15.87 11.75 25.43
N TYR A 37 -16.13 12.25 26.62
CA TYR A 37 -15.60 13.53 27.05
C TYR A 37 -14.12 13.39 27.42
N GLU A 38 -13.37 14.48 27.41
CA GLU A 38 -11.94 14.48 27.65
C GLU A 38 -11.51 13.82 28.98
N HIS A 39 -12.26 14.04 30.07
CA HIS A 39 -11.98 13.41 31.37
C HIS A 39 -12.26 11.90 31.38
N GLU A 40 -13.15 11.40 30.49
CA GLU A 40 -13.36 9.98 30.30
C GLU A 40 -12.23 9.36 29.47
N VAL A 41 -11.67 10.12 28.49
CA VAL A 41 -10.45 9.70 27.76
C VAL A 41 -9.26 9.56 28.71
N TYR A 42 -9.09 10.48 29.67
CA TYR A 42 -8.03 10.35 30.67
C TYR A 42 -8.18 9.08 31.52
N ARG A 43 -9.42 8.69 31.87
CA ARG A 43 -9.66 7.41 32.57
C ARG A 43 -9.31 6.20 31.70
N VAL A 44 -9.56 6.26 30.38
CA VAL A 44 -9.09 5.22 29.46
C VAL A 44 -7.56 5.18 29.47
N MET A 45 -6.89 6.33 29.44
CA MET A 45 -5.42 6.41 29.50
C MET A 45 -4.86 5.79 30.80
N GLU A 46 -5.47 6.04 31.95
CA GLU A 46 -5.12 5.38 33.22
C GLU A 46 -5.26 3.85 33.10
N SER A 47 -6.38 3.39 32.51
CA SER A 47 -6.68 1.96 32.38
C SER A 47 -5.77 1.22 31.42
N ILE A 48 -5.10 1.91 30.48
CA ILE A 48 -4.08 1.31 29.61
C ILE A 48 -2.67 1.38 30.20
N GLY A 49 -2.53 1.87 31.43
CA GLY A 49 -1.24 1.97 32.11
C GLY A 49 -0.41 3.18 31.70
N SER A 50 -1.02 4.21 31.10
CA SER A 50 -0.31 5.46 30.80
C SER A 50 0.21 6.11 32.08
N GLU A 51 1.39 6.68 31.99
CA GLU A 51 1.94 7.53 33.03
C GLU A 51 0.97 8.67 33.31
N THR A 52 0.88 9.05 34.54
CA THR A 52 -0.05 9.96 35.22
C THR A 52 -0.78 11.00 34.33
N PRO A 53 -2.04 10.79 33.94
CA PRO A 53 -2.82 11.85 33.33
C PRO A 53 -3.00 13.00 34.31
N PRO A 54 -3.26 14.23 33.82
CA PRO A 54 -3.44 15.37 34.70
C PRO A 54 -4.67 15.17 35.57
N GLN A 55 -4.62 15.61 36.83
CA GLN A 55 -5.80 15.60 37.69
C GLN A 55 -6.88 16.52 37.11
N VAL A 56 -8.13 16.06 37.17
CA VAL A 56 -9.25 16.77 36.55
C VAL A 56 -10.48 16.83 37.47
N LYS A 57 -11.24 17.92 37.33
CA LYS A 57 -12.51 18.08 38.00
C LYS A 57 -13.52 18.72 37.04
N LEU A 58 -14.60 18.01 36.75
CA LEU A 58 -15.70 18.56 35.96
C LEU A 58 -16.56 19.49 36.85
N ILE A 59 -16.79 20.71 36.39
CA ILE A 59 -17.75 21.64 36.93
C ILE A 59 -18.95 21.66 35.98
N PRO A 60 -20.07 20.99 36.31
CA PRO A 60 -21.23 20.91 35.43
C PRO A 60 -21.89 22.28 35.19
N ARG A 61 -22.52 22.44 34.05
CA ARG A 61 -23.33 23.62 33.74
C ARG A 61 -24.44 23.82 34.79
N GLY A 62 -24.68 25.07 35.20
CA GLY A 62 -25.74 25.43 36.14
C GLY A 62 -25.39 25.18 37.60
N THR A 63 -24.23 24.61 37.93
CA THR A 63 -23.76 24.45 39.30
C THR A 63 -23.13 25.73 39.84
N ARG A 64 -23.04 25.84 41.18
CA ARG A 64 -22.30 26.89 41.88
C ARG A 64 -21.20 26.23 42.73
N PRO A 65 -20.00 26.00 42.14
CA PRO A 65 -18.95 25.30 42.84
C PRO A 65 -18.46 26.12 44.05
N SER A 66 -18.17 25.42 45.14
CA SER A 66 -17.54 26.00 46.33
C SER A 66 -16.07 26.39 46.04
N ASP A 67 -15.46 27.20 46.89
CA ASP A 67 -14.06 27.55 46.78
C ASP A 67 -13.16 26.29 46.89
N ASP A 68 -13.51 25.36 47.77
CA ASP A 68 -12.78 24.07 47.94
C ASP A 68 -12.84 23.22 46.66
N GLU A 69 -14.00 23.16 46.00
CA GLU A 69 -14.11 22.44 44.71
C GLU A 69 -13.28 23.11 43.65
N LEU A 70 -13.21 24.43 43.56
CA LEU A 70 -12.38 25.15 42.62
C LEU A 70 -10.89 25.01 42.90
N MET A 71 -10.52 24.79 44.17
CA MET A 71 -9.12 24.58 44.59
C MET A 71 -8.74 23.11 44.67
N SER A 72 -9.58 22.19 44.21
CA SER A 72 -9.30 20.74 44.30
C SER A 72 -8.15 20.29 43.39
N ILE A 73 -7.78 21.07 42.38
CA ILE A 73 -6.67 20.78 41.45
C ILE A 73 -5.38 21.42 42.00
N PRO A 74 -4.31 20.61 42.18
CA PRO A 74 -3.03 21.14 42.72
C PRO A 74 -2.31 22.01 41.70
N GLY A 75 -1.49 22.95 42.21
CA GLY A 75 -0.63 23.80 41.38
C GLY A 75 -0.91 25.29 41.52
N LYS A 76 -0.01 26.12 40.95
CA LYS A 76 -0.16 27.60 40.94
C LYS A 76 -1.09 28.09 39.83
N LYS A 77 -1.28 27.28 38.79
CA LYS A 77 -2.16 27.54 37.64
C LYS A 77 -3.07 26.35 37.43
N VAL A 78 -4.22 26.59 36.82
CA VAL A 78 -5.18 25.57 36.38
C VAL A 78 -5.60 25.87 34.97
N VAL A 79 -5.84 24.83 34.17
CA VAL A 79 -6.38 24.91 32.80
C VAL A 79 -7.88 24.69 32.86
N LEU A 80 -8.65 25.60 32.30
CA LEU A 80 -10.09 25.46 32.11
C LEU A 80 -10.36 25.05 30.66
N LYS A 81 -11.13 23.98 30.48
CA LYS A 81 -11.53 23.49 29.15
C LYS A 81 -13.04 23.30 29.05
N ILE A 82 -13.63 23.80 27.98
CA ILE A 82 -15.06 23.56 27.71
C ILE A 82 -15.31 22.07 27.47
N VAL A 83 -16.41 21.56 28.03
CA VAL A 83 -16.92 20.20 27.75
C VAL A 83 -18.15 20.29 26.87
N SER A 84 -18.05 19.82 25.65
CA SER A 84 -19.10 19.80 24.65
C SER A 84 -18.96 18.58 23.75
N PRO A 85 -20.04 17.94 23.29
CA PRO A 85 -19.97 16.83 22.32
C PRO A 85 -19.61 17.29 20.90
N THR A 86 -19.77 18.57 20.58
CA THR A 86 -19.67 19.13 19.22
C THR A 86 -18.47 20.02 18.99
N ILE A 87 -17.91 20.66 20.06
CA ILE A 87 -16.76 21.55 19.94
C ILE A 87 -15.46 20.77 20.04
N VAL A 88 -14.84 20.47 18.89
CA VAL A 88 -13.56 19.75 18.81
C VAL A 88 -12.38 20.73 18.93
N HIS A 89 -12.38 21.83 18.16
CA HIS A 89 -11.30 22.83 18.13
C HIS A 89 -11.48 23.88 19.25
N LYS A 90 -11.36 23.44 20.50
CA LYS A 90 -11.63 24.27 21.69
C LYS A 90 -10.79 25.53 21.77
N THR A 91 -9.51 25.45 21.40
CA THR A 91 -8.55 26.56 21.47
C THR A 91 -8.94 27.74 20.59
N GLU A 92 -9.37 27.49 19.35
CA GLU A 92 -9.73 28.53 18.36
C GLU A 92 -10.92 29.38 18.79
N VAL A 93 -11.83 28.79 19.57
CA VAL A 93 -13.04 29.46 20.05
C VAL A 93 -12.92 29.98 21.48
N GLY A 94 -11.69 29.95 22.04
CA GLY A 94 -11.44 30.37 23.41
C GLY A 94 -12.00 29.42 24.47
N GLY A 95 -12.18 28.16 24.10
CA GLY A 95 -12.63 27.06 24.96
C GLY A 95 -11.55 26.46 25.85
N VAL A 96 -10.30 26.96 25.77
CA VAL A 96 -9.18 26.62 26.66
C VAL A 96 -8.64 27.91 27.27
N ARG A 97 -8.45 27.94 28.61
CA ARG A 97 -7.87 29.09 29.33
C ARG A 97 -7.00 28.60 30.47
N ILE A 98 -5.84 29.24 30.59
CA ILE A 98 -4.94 29.03 31.72
C ILE A 98 -5.08 30.23 32.66
N VAL A 99 -5.38 29.97 33.94
CA VAL A 99 -5.52 31.00 34.96
C VAL A 99 -4.75 30.61 36.23
N GLU A 100 -4.47 31.59 37.06
CA GLU A 100 -3.94 31.34 38.42
C GLU A 100 -4.95 30.56 39.24
N CYS A 101 -4.49 29.61 40.04
CA CYS A 101 -5.31 28.76 40.90
C CYS A 101 -5.86 29.58 42.11
N GLU A 102 -6.77 30.47 41.83
CA GLU A 102 -7.49 31.32 42.80
C GLU A 102 -8.99 31.22 42.50
N PRO A 103 -9.88 30.95 43.51
CA PRO A 103 -11.32 30.77 43.32
C PRO A 103 -11.99 31.88 42.52
N SER A 104 -11.63 33.13 42.79
CA SER A 104 -12.19 34.31 42.11
C SER A 104 -11.83 34.35 40.62
N LYS A 105 -10.57 34.01 40.26
CA LYS A 105 -10.07 34.00 38.89
C LYS A 105 -10.67 32.84 38.11
N ILE A 106 -10.72 31.62 38.71
CA ILE A 106 -11.33 30.45 38.12
C ILE A 106 -12.81 30.71 37.83
N ARG A 107 -13.56 31.24 38.82
CA ARG A 107 -15.01 31.53 38.69
C ARG A 107 -15.28 32.59 37.62
N SER A 108 -14.45 33.61 37.55
CA SER A 108 -14.58 34.65 36.52
C SER A 108 -14.30 34.07 35.11
N ALA A 109 -13.23 33.32 34.95
CA ALA A 109 -12.90 32.66 33.70
C ALA A 109 -13.97 31.68 33.24
N TRP A 110 -14.45 30.81 34.15
CA TRP A 110 -15.54 29.87 33.89
C TRP A 110 -16.80 30.55 33.37
N ARG A 111 -17.30 31.58 34.10
CA ARG A 111 -18.50 32.32 33.69
C ARG A 111 -18.31 32.94 32.30
N ARG A 112 -17.17 33.52 32.07
CA ARG A 112 -16.85 34.16 30.79
C ARG A 112 -16.78 33.15 29.63
N MET A 113 -16.21 31.97 29.85
CA MET A 113 -16.15 30.89 28.85
C MET A 113 -17.54 30.40 28.47
N MET A 114 -18.41 30.18 29.46
CA MET A 114 -19.78 29.71 29.21
C MET A 114 -20.63 30.73 28.42
N TYR A 115 -20.25 31.99 28.39
CA TYR A 115 -20.93 33.04 27.64
C TYR A 115 -20.28 33.27 26.24
N GLU A 116 -18.95 33.39 26.19
CA GLU A 116 -18.24 33.78 24.96
C GLU A 116 -18.06 32.63 23.94
N VAL A 117 -17.94 31.40 24.44
CA VAL A 117 -17.65 30.25 23.55
C VAL A 117 -18.80 29.96 22.58
N PRO A 118 -20.09 29.95 22.97
CA PRO A 118 -21.19 29.79 22.04
C PRO A 118 -21.20 30.80 20.91
N GLU A 119 -21.00 32.09 21.23
CA GLU A 119 -20.92 33.17 20.23
C GLU A 119 -19.76 32.98 19.27
N LYS A 120 -18.56 32.65 19.79
CA LYS A 120 -17.36 32.45 18.98
C LYS A 120 -17.46 31.22 18.09
N TYR A 121 -18.04 30.12 18.60
CA TYR A 121 -18.22 28.91 17.84
C TYR A 121 -19.30 29.07 16.76
N ALA A 122 -20.39 29.78 17.03
CA ALA A 122 -21.39 30.12 16.02
C ALA A 122 -20.74 30.87 14.83
N ARG A 123 -19.90 31.88 15.11
CA ARG A 123 -19.14 32.60 14.07
C ARG A 123 -18.13 31.72 13.37
N TRP A 124 -17.54 30.76 14.07
CA TRP A 124 -16.61 29.79 13.47
C TRP A 124 -17.36 28.89 12.47
N ILE A 125 -18.51 28.33 12.85
CA ILE A 125 -19.38 27.52 11.98
C ILE A 125 -19.80 28.31 10.73
N GLU A 126 -20.19 29.57 10.87
CA GLU A 126 -20.59 30.43 9.74
C GLU A 126 -19.44 30.62 8.72
N ARG A 127 -18.20 30.61 9.18
CA ARG A 127 -17.01 30.70 8.31
C ARG A 127 -16.57 29.37 7.71
N HIS A 128 -16.93 28.27 8.35
CA HIS A 128 -16.52 26.90 8.01
C HIS A 128 -17.76 26.01 7.81
N ALA A 129 -18.64 26.39 6.91
CA ALA A 129 -19.94 25.73 6.71
C ALA A 129 -19.82 24.23 6.41
N ASP A 130 -18.76 23.82 5.72
CA ASP A 130 -18.49 22.41 5.38
C ASP A 130 -18.09 21.57 6.61
N ALA A 131 -17.60 22.21 7.68
CA ALA A 131 -17.22 21.57 8.94
C ALA A 131 -18.31 21.69 10.03
N SER A 132 -19.50 22.21 9.68
CA SER A 132 -20.61 22.36 10.62
C SER A 132 -21.15 21.00 11.06
N PRO A 133 -21.29 20.77 12.40
CA PRO A 133 -21.96 19.58 12.91
C PRO A 133 -23.40 19.46 12.39
N LYS A 134 -23.82 18.21 12.10
CA LYS A 134 -25.16 17.93 11.57
C LYS A 134 -26.27 18.35 12.51
N GLU A 135 -26.01 18.36 13.81
CA GLU A 135 -26.88 18.77 14.89
C GLU A 135 -27.33 20.23 14.78
N TYR A 136 -26.51 21.06 14.12
CA TYR A 136 -26.75 22.49 13.90
C TYR A 136 -27.22 22.80 12.47
N ALA A 137 -27.52 21.80 11.68
CA ALA A 137 -27.95 21.99 10.28
C ALA A 137 -29.21 22.85 10.19
N GLY A 138 -29.15 23.93 9.43
CA GLY A 138 -30.23 24.87 9.22
C GLY A 138 -30.42 25.90 10.35
N LEU A 139 -29.57 25.90 11.40
CA LEU A 139 -29.59 26.93 12.44
C LEU A 139 -28.61 28.07 12.08
N SER A 140 -28.99 29.33 12.47
CA SER A 140 -28.12 30.50 12.28
C SER A 140 -28.42 31.57 13.35
N GLY A 141 -27.47 32.49 13.55
CA GLY A 141 -27.60 33.59 14.47
C GLY A 141 -27.89 33.15 15.89
N THR A 142 -28.84 33.82 16.58
CA THR A 142 -29.20 33.58 18.00
C THR A 142 -29.67 32.14 18.25
N ALA A 143 -30.42 31.54 17.32
CA ALA A 143 -30.86 30.14 17.46
C ALA A 143 -29.70 29.15 17.45
N LEU A 144 -28.65 29.39 16.64
CA LEU A 144 -27.42 28.60 16.63
C LEU A 144 -26.65 28.80 17.95
N GLU A 145 -26.49 30.03 18.42
CA GLU A 145 -25.82 30.32 19.71
C GLU A 145 -26.53 29.65 20.91
N GLU A 146 -27.87 29.68 20.94
CA GLU A 146 -28.66 29.01 21.97
C GLU A 146 -28.47 27.48 21.92
N ALA A 147 -28.51 26.87 20.73
CA ALA A 147 -28.28 25.44 20.56
C ALA A 147 -26.88 25.05 21.06
N ILE A 148 -25.84 25.76 20.64
CA ILE A 148 -24.47 25.53 21.10
C ILE A 148 -24.38 25.71 22.63
N SER A 149 -25.00 26.75 23.16
CA SER A 149 -25.02 26.99 24.61
C SER A 149 -25.66 25.82 25.36
N MET A 150 -26.72 25.21 24.85
CA MET A 150 -27.38 24.04 25.46
C MET A 150 -26.48 22.78 25.42
N ASP A 151 -25.62 22.66 24.44
CA ASP A 151 -24.68 21.54 24.31
C ASP A 151 -23.45 21.64 25.22
N LEU A 152 -23.17 22.83 25.78
CA LEU A 152 -22.12 22.96 26.77
C LEU A 152 -22.53 22.22 28.06
N LYS A 153 -21.81 21.16 28.40
CA LYS A 153 -22.06 20.34 29.62
C LYS A 153 -21.38 20.94 30.86
N GLY A 154 -20.37 21.74 30.69
CA GLY A 154 -19.65 22.39 31.77
C GLY A 154 -18.23 22.81 31.37
N VAL A 155 -17.40 23.00 32.37
CA VAL A 155 -15.98 23.28 32.22
C VAL A 155 -15.18 22.26 33.02
N LEU A 156 -14.18 21.68 32.39
CA LEU A 156 -13.23 20.81 33.05
C LEU A 156 -12.08 21.65 33.60
N LEU A 157 -11.83 21.56 34.91
CA LEU A 157 -10.61 22.03 35.53
C LEU A 157 -9.57 20.96 35.34
N VAL A 158 -8.41 21.30 34.77
CA VAL A 158 -7.31 20.36 34.47
C VAL A 158 -6.05 20.88 35.15
N GLN A 159 -5.30 20.02 35.79
CA GLN A 159 -4.00 20.33 36.36
C GLN A 159 -3.09 20.92 35.27
N PHE A 160 -2.49 22.07 35.55
CA PHE A 160 -1.49 22.64 34.65
C PHE A 160 -0.17 21.88 34.77
N MET A 161 0.23 21.25 33.69
CA MET A 161 1.48 20.51 33.59
C MET A 161 2.45 21.37 32.76
N PRO A 162 3.46 21.99 33.36
CA PRO A 162 4.43 22.82 32.63
C PRO A 162 5.30 21.92 31.74
N PRO A 163 5.44 22.23 30.46
CA PRO A 163 6.30 21.39 29.58
C PRO A 163 7.79 21.56 29.96
N ASP A 164 8.57 20.48 29.83
CA ASP A 164 10.03 20.50 30.06
C ASP A 164 10.75 21.39 29.01
N SER A 165 10.11 21.64 27.87
CA SER A 165 10.65 22.49 26.82
C SER A 165 9.52 23.12 26.01
N ASP A 166 9.61 24.44 25.79
CA ASP A 166 8.68 25.22 24.93
C ASP A 166 9.15 25.26 23.45
N THR A 167 10.17 24.47 23.08
CA THR A 167 10.67 24.47 21.71
C THR A 167 9.78 23.65 20.78
N PHE A 168 9.69 24.08 19.52
CA PHE A 168 8.95 23.38 18.49
C PHE A 168 9.34 21.89 18.35
N GLY A 169 8.35 21.02 18.23
CA GLY A 169 8.54 19.59 18.01
C GLY A 169 8.73 18.76 19.29
N ASN A 170 8.46 19.31 20.47
CA ASN A 170 8.50 18.63 21.76
C ASN A 170 7.13 18.09 22.20
N GLU A 171 6.16 18.07 21.31
CA GLU A 171 4.84 17.50 21.51
C GLU A 171 4.63 16.34 20.53
N LEU A 172 3.90 15.31 20.97
CA LEU A 172 3.66 14.10 20.21
C LEU A 172 2.14 13.92 20.01
N ILE A 173 1.73 13.59 18.79
CA ILE A 173 0.40 13.05 18.51
C ILE A 173 0.49 11.53 18.41
N VAL A 174 -0.43 10.82 19.06
CA VAL A 174 -0.65 9.39 18.90
C VAL A 174 -2.12 9.16 18.66
N GLY A 175 -2.45 8.48 17.57
CA GLY A 175 -3.84 8.25 17.19
C GLY A 175 -4.08 6.81 16.71
N ILE A 176 -5.23 6.27 17.09
CA ILE A 176 -5.81 5.03 16.58
C ILE A 176 -7.02 5.42 15.74
N ARG A 177 -7.09 4.95 14.50
CA ARG A 177 -8.22 5.21 13.63
C ARG A 177 -8.69 3.93 12.95
N ARG A 178 -10.00 3.71 12.99
CA ARG A 178 -10.63 2.69 12.16
C ARG A 178 -10.65 3.16 10.71
N THR A 179 -10.05 2.37 9.83
CA THR A 179 -10.13 2.56 8.39
C THR A 179 -11.01 1.47 7.78
N ARG A 180 -11.71 1.80 6.70
CA ARG A 180 -12.57 0.84 6.00
C ARG A 180 -11.76 -0.32 5.42
N GLU A 181 -10.62 -0.01 4.80
CA GLU A 181 -9.83 -0.96 4.02
C GLU A 181 -8.85 -1.79 4.86
N PHE A 182 -8.20 -1.18 5.89
CA PHE A 182 -7.07 -1.75 6.63
C PHE A 182 -7.36 -2.04 8.11
N GLY A 183 -8.62 -1.89 8.55
CA GLY A 183 -8.99 -2.04 9.95
C GLY A 183 -8.42 -0.95 10.84
N MET A 184 -7.89 -1.33 12.01
CA MET A 184 -7.32 -0.38 12.96
C MET A 184 -5.91 0.03 12.54
N VAL A 185 -5.67 1.34 12.52
CA VAL A 185 -4.38 1.94 12.15
C VAL A 185 -3.89 2.81 13.31
N LEU A 186 -2.69 2.52 13.80
CA LEU A 186 -1.96 3.38 14.73
C LEU A 186 -1.15 4.39 13.93
N SER A 187 -1.15 5.65 14.38
CA SER A 187 -0.30 6.73 13.84
C SER A 187 0.39 7.49 14.95
N ALA A 188 1.62 7.96 14.71
CA ALA A 188 2.37 8.81 15.63
C ALA A 188 3.25 9.80 14.86
N GLY A 189 3.34 11.03 15.38
CA GLY A 189 4.10 12.11 14.73
C GLY A 189 4.19 13.37 15.57
N LEU A 190 4.56 14.48 14.95
CA LEU A 190 4.56 15.80 15.61
C LEU A 190 3.16 16.15 16.10
N GLY A 191 3.04 16.56 17.35
CA GLY A 191 1.80 17.03 17.98
C GLY A 191 1.75 18.56 18.12
N GLY A 192 0.64 19.04 18.67
CA GLY A 192 0.41 20.46 18.94
C GLY A 192 -0.16 21.26 17.76
N THR A 193 -0.43 22.54 17.99
CA THR A 193 -1.17 23.42 17.07
C THR A 193 -0.46 23.70 15.75
N ASP A 194 0.88 23.64 15.73
CA ASP A 194 1.69 23.93 14.53
C ASP A 194 2.01 22.65 13.73
N ALA A 195 1.65 21.48 14.25
CA ALA A 195 1.98 20.20 13.64
C ALA A 195 1.36 20.03 12.25
N GLU A 196 0.11 20.47 12.06
CA GLU A 196 -0.60 20.40 10.78
C GLU A 196 0.12 21.23 9.69
N LEU A 197 0.51 22.46 10.02
CA LEU A 197 1.21 23.35 9.10
C LEU A 197 2.54 22.77 8.63
N TYR A 198 3.27 22.10 9.52
CA TYR A 198 4.57 21.51 9.19
C TYR A 198 4.43 20.13 8.53
N ALA A 199 3.42 19.34 8.91
CA ALA A 199 3.15 18.05 8.27
C ALA A 199 2.85 18.20 6.77
N GLU A 200 2.26 19.31 6.34
CA GLU A 200 2.05 19.62 4.92
C GLU A 200 3.36 19.92 4.17
N ARG A 201 4.36 20.47 4.85
CA ARG A 201 5.62 20.92 4.24
C ARG A 201 6.74 19.88 4.30
N PHE A 202 6.72 18.99 5.28
CA PHE A 202 7.66 17.87 5.34
C PHE A 202 7.27 16.75 4.37
N LYS A 203 8.27 15.97 3.93
CA LYS A 203 7.96 14.70 3.26
C LYS A 203 7.11 13.86 4.24
N LYS A 204 5.93 13.44 3.81
CA LYS A 204 4.92 12.80 4.67
C LYS A 204 5.47 11.63 5.50
N SER A 205 6.38 10.82 4.95
CA SER A 205 7.04 9.71 5.64
C SER A 205 8.02 10.12 6.75
N GLN A 206 8.37 11.40 6.85
CA GLN A 206 9.27 11.93 7.89
C GLN A 206 8.51 12.64 9.02
N ALA A 207 7.28 13.07 8.76
CA ALA A 207 6.47 13.79 9.74
C ALA A 207 5.64 12.85 10.62
N ILE A 208 5.08 11.80 10.04
CA ILE A 208 4.17 10.87 10.71
C ILE A 208 4.43 9.44 10.22
N VAL A 209 4.34 8.49 11.12
CA VAL A 209 4.31 7.05 10.82
C VAL A 209 2.91 6.51 11.06
N ALA A 210 2.47 5.58 10.21
CA ALA A 210 1.20 4.88 10.38
C ALA A 210 1.35 3.40 10.08
N ALA A 211 0.65 2.54 10.82
CA ALA A 211 0.69 1.09 10.66
C ALA A 211 -0.65 0.44 10.98
N SER A 212 -1.02 -0.63 10.27
CA SER A 212 -2.12 -1.47 10.72
C SER A 212 -1.70 -2.23 11.98
N THR A 213 -2.51 -2.14 13.04
CA THR A 213 -2.23 -2.78 14.34
C THR A 213 -2.23 -4.31 14.29
N LYS A 214 -2.78 -4.90 13.23
CA LYS A 214 -2.74 -6.35 12.97
C LYS A 214 -1.46 -6.81 12.26
N LEU A 215 -0.64 -5.88 11.76
CA LEU A 215 0.58 -6.16 10.99
C LEU A 215 1.86 -5.69 11.70
N THR A 216 1.72 -5.07 12.86
CA THR A 216 2.84 -4.51 13.62
C THR A 216 2.71 -4.83 15.11
N ASP A 217 3.82 -4.75 15.82
CA ASP A 217 3.95 -4.70 17.28
C ASP A 217 4.65 -3.40 17.69
N GLY A 218 4.76 -3.14 19.00
CA GLY A 218 5.38 -1.91 19.50
C GLY A 218 6.81 -1.73 19.05
N GLU A 219 7.64 -2.79 19.05
CA GLU A 219 9.03 -2.73 18.62
C GLU A 219 9.15 -2.38 17.13
N THR A 220 8.37 -3.04 16.29
CA THR A 220 8.33 -2.77 14.85
C THR A 220 7.84 -1.35 14.57
N PHE A 221 6.74 -0.92 15.22
CA PHE A 221 6.21 0.43 15.06
C PHE A 221 7.24 1.47 15.54
N PHE A 222 7.86 1.26 16.70
CA PHE A 222 8.90 2.14 17.22
C PHE A 222 10.11 2.22 16.30
N SER A 223 10.51 1.12 15.67
CA SER A 223 11.60 1.14 14.67
C SER A 223 11.33 2.07 13.49
N HIS A 224 10.06 2.15 13.05
CA HIS A 224 9.63 3.09 12.02
C HIS A 224 9.53 4.52 12.56
N PHE A 225 9.02 4.70 13.79
CA PHE A 225 8.94 6.01 14.43
C PHE A 225 10.32 6.65 14.63
N ARG A 226 11.35 5.84 14.91
CA ARG A 226 12.75 6.30 15.03
C ARG A 226 13.31 6.98 13.78
N GLN A 227 12.65 6.82 12.61
CA GLN A 227 13.04 7.45 11.35
C GLN A 227 12.34 8.81 11.12
N THR A 228 11.50 9.24 12.05
CA THR A 228 10.77 10.52 11.95
C THR A 228 11.53 11.68 12.57
N ILE A 229 11.21 12.89 12.10
CA ILE A 229 11.71 14.13 12.69
C ILE A 229 11.23 14.27 14.15
N SER A 230 10.02 13.78 14.46
CA SER A 230 9.50 13.76 15.83
C SER A 230 10.43 13.03 16.78
N PHE A 231 10.89 11.82 16.42
CA PHE A 231 11.83 11.08 17.25
C PHE A 231 13.18 11.78 17.40
N GLU A 232 13.73 12.36 16.30
CA GLU A 232 15.00 13.09 16.35
C GLU A 232 14.94 14.27 17.34
N LYS A 233 13.79 14.93 17.44
CA LYS A 233 13.51 15.99 18.41
C LYS A 233 13.40 15.45 19.83
N LEU A 234 12.49 14.50 20.06
CA LEU A 234 12.23 13.92 21.37
C LEU A 234 13.46 13.20 21.97
N ALA A 235 14.27 12.60 21.13
CA ALA A 235 15.52 11.94 21.54
C ALA A 235 16.71 12.88 21.74
N GLY A 236 16.52 14.21 21.60
CA GLY A 236 17.58 15.21 21.79
C GLY A 236 18.71 15.15 20.75
N ARG A 237 18.44 14.63 19.53
CA ARG A 237 19.44 14.47 18.48
C ARG A 237 19.61 15.74 17.61
N THR A 238 18.82 16.78 17.87
CA THR A 238 18.94 18.06 17.20
C THR A 238 19.73 19.05 18.04
N ARG A 239 20.47 19.95 17.37
CA ARG A 239 21.38 20.87 18.03
C ARG A 239 20.67 21.72 19.12
N GLY A 240 21.21 21.70 20.35
CA GLY A 240 20.68 22.49 21.46
C GLY A 240 19.44 21.91 22.15
N GLN A 241 19.09 20.66 21.87
CA GLN A 241 17.99 19.96 22.57
C GLN A 241 18.54 18.82 23.43
N GLU A 242 17.92 18.62 24.56
CA GLU A 242 18.13 17.47 25.45
C GLU A 242 17.04 16.42 25.18
N ARG A 243 17.31 15.18 25.55
CA ARG A 243 16.33 14.11 25.46
C ARG A 243 15.23 14.30 26.52
N ILE A 244 13.97 14.22 26.12
CA ILE A 244 12.81 14.44 26.98
C ILE A 244 11.92 13.19 27.16
N VAL A 245 12.19 12.11 26.46
CA VAL A 245 11.46 10.82 26.58
C VAL A 245 12.41 9.65 26.42
N SER A 246 12.18 8.56 27.16
CA SER A 246 12.90 7.32 26.99
C SER A 246 12.35 6.50 25.80
N ASP A 247 13.17 5.58 25.27
CA ASP A 247 12.73 4.64 24.25
C ASP A 247 11.64 3.70 24.82
N ASP A 248 11.77 3.31 26.07
CA ASP A 248 10.86 2.40 26.76
C ASP A 248 9.46 3.00 26.93
N GLN A 249 9.36 4.30 27.31
CA GLN A 249 8.08 5.01 27.41
C GLN A 249 7.32 5.04 26.07
N LEU A 250 8.03 5.32 24.96
CA LEU A 250 7.42 5.33 23.62
C LEU A 250 6.99 3.91 23.23
N LEU A 251 7.82 2.91 23.52
CA LEU A 251 7.51 1.52 23.20
C LEU A 251 6.28 1.03 23.97
N GLU A 252 6.21 1.28 25.27
CA GLU A 252 5.07 0.92 26.12
C GLU A 252 3.78 1.62 25.67
N CYS A 253 3.86 2.90 25.31
CA CYS A 253 2.73 3.64 24.78
C CYS A 253 2.22 3.05 23.46
N PHE A 254 3.10 2.73 22.53
CA PHE A 254 2.71 2.15 21.24
C PHE A 254 2.14 0.74 21.39
N ASP A 255 2.73 -0.10 22.24
CA ASP A 255 2.21 -1.45 22.54
C ASP A 255 0.82 -1.38 23.18
N ALA A 256 0.61 -0.51 24.17
CA ALA A 256 -0.68 -0.32 24.81
C ALA A 256 -1.74 0.14 23.81
N CYS A 257 -1.41 1.10 22.93
CA CYS A 257 -2.30 1.56 21.86
C CYS A 257 -2.63 0.44 20.86
N ILE A 258 -1.67 -0.41 20.49
CA ILE A 258 -1.88 -1.55 19.59
C ILE A 258 -2.82 -2.58 20.24
N LEU A 259 -2.61 -2.89 21.52
CA LEU A 259 -3.45 -3.82 22.26
C LEU A 259 -4.89 -3.29 22.40
N LEU A 260 -5.04 -2.01 22.76
CA LEU A 260 -6.35 -1.33 22.83
C LEU A 260 -7.08 -1.38 21.50
N ALA A 261 -6.39 -1.01 20.41
CA ALA A 261 -6.93 -1.03 19.06
C ALA A 261 -7.35 -2.43 18.62
N ASN A 262 -6.56 -3.45 18.94
CA ASN A 262 -6.85 -4.82 18.57
C ASN A 262 -8.01 -5.44 19.35
N TYR A 263 -8.21 -5.03 20.61
CA TYR A 263 -9.32 -5.48 21.44
C TYR A 263 -10.65 -4.88 20.95
N TYR A 264 -10.71 -3.57 20.71
CA TYR A 264 -11.90 -2.86 20.22
C TYR A 264 -11.91 -2.72 18.68
N SER A 265 -11.57 -3.80 17.99
CA SER A 265 -11.43 -3.85 16.53
C SER A 265 -12.60 -4.55 15.85
N PRO A 266 -13.00 -4.12 14.63
CA PRO A 266 -13.98 -4.86 13.83
C PRO A 266 -13.50 -6.26 13.43
N THR A 267 -12.21 -6.58 13.60
CA THR A 267 -11.63 -7.91 13.36
C THR A 267 -11.60 -8.79 14.61
N ASN A 268 -12.03 -8.29 15.75
CA ASN A 268 -12.23 -9.07 16.97
C ASN A 268 -13.73 -9.41 17.10
N PRO A 269 -14.13 -10.69 16.94
CA PRO A 269 -15.54 -11.09 17.00
C PRO A 269 -16.18 -10.91 18.38
N ASP A 270 -15.36 -10.84 19.42
CA ASP A 270 -15.79 -10.70 20.82
C ASP A 270 -15.75 -9.24 21.31
N ALA A 271 -15.42 -8.30 20.45
CA ALA A 271 -15.34 -6.88 20.82
C ALA A 271 -16.71 -6.35 21.24
N PRO A 272 -16.87 -5.81 22.47
CA PRO A 272 -18.14 -5.24 22.92
C PRO A 272 -18.47 -3.90 22.24
N PHE A 273 -17.46 -3.16 21.86
CA PHE A 273 -17.50 -1.91 21.12
C PHE A 273 -16.38 -1.87 20.09
N ILE A 274 -16.50 -0.97 19.11
CA ILE A 274 -15.45 -0.71 18.12
C ILE A 274 -14.97 0.72 18.31
N ILE A 275 -13.68 0.94 18.51
CA ILE A 275 -13.08 2.27 18.48
C ILE A 275 -13.06 2.74 17.02
N ASP A 276 -13.78 3.81 16.70
CA ASP A 276 -13.72 4.45 15.40
C ASP A 276 -12.54 5.42 15.30
N GLU A 277 -12.25 6.13 16.39
CA GLU A 277 -11.14 7.07 16.52
C GLU A 277 -10.76 7.22 17.99
N PHE A 278 -9.45 7.17 18.25
CA PHE A 278 -8.87 7.50 19.55
C PHE A 278 -7.60 8.28 19.29
N GLU A 279 -7.51 9.50 19.80
CA GLU A 279 -6.38 10.39 19.54
C GLU A 279 -6.00 11.14 20.81
N ILE A 280 -4.71 11.21 21.07
CA ILE A 280 -4.12 12.12 22.04
C ILE A 280 -3.27 13.15 21.29
N ASN A 281 -3.64 14.42 21.39
CA ASN A 281 -2.98 15.51 20.68
C ASN A 281 -3.06 16.83 21.46
N PRO A 282 -1.99 17.20 22.20
CA PRO A 282 -0.70 16.47 22.25
C PRO A 282 -0.55 15.59 23.49
N PHE A 283 0.41 14.65 23.42
CA PHE A 283 1.22 14.31 24.58
C PHE A 283 2.28 15.39 24.78
N ALA A 284 2.37 15.93 25.99
CA ALA A 284 3.48 16.78 26.42
C ALA A 284 4.38 16.01 27.37
N PHE A 285 5.58 16.55 27.59
CA PHE A 285 6.58 15.96 28.47
C PHE A 285 6.82 16.92 29.63
N THR A 286 6.61 16.42 30.86
CA THR A 286 6.71 17.19 32.10
C THR A 286 7.43 16.37 33.16
N ASP A 287 8.55 16.83 33.70
CA ASP A 287 9.33 16.07 34.69
C ASP A 287 9.67 14.65 34.19
N PHE A 288 9.99 14.50 32.91
CA PHE A 288 10.24 13.23 32.18
C PHE A 288 9.02 12.29 32.08
N LEU A 289 7.82 12.74 32.42
CA LEU A 289 6.57 12.00 32.24
C LEU A 289 5.93 12.33 30.90
N MET A 290 5.36 11.33 30.26
CA MET A 290 4.58 11.48 29.03
C MET A 290 3.11 11.71 29.38
N VAL A 291 2.65 12.97 29.32
CA VAL A 291 1.36 13.44 29.85
C VAL A 291 0.37 13.71 28.71
N PRO A 292 -0.80 13.04 28.66
CA PRO A 292 -1.85 13.38 27.69
C PRO A 292 -2.50 14.70 28.07
N LEU A 293 -2.45 15.70 27.17
CA LEU A 293 -3.02 17.02 27.45
C LEU A 293 -4.39 17.23 26.80
N ASP A 294 -4.69 16.60 25.68
CA ASP A 294 -6.02 16.59 25.07
C ASP A 294 -6.30 15.24 24.45
N GLY A 295 -7.56 14.79 24.48
CA GLY A 295 -7.92 13.49 23.97
C GLY A 295 -9.31 13.45 23.37
N LEU A 296 -9.44 12.69 22.28
CA LEU A 296 -10.66 12.37 21.56
C LEU A 296 -10.86 10.85 21.52
N CYS A 297 -12.07 10.39 21.80
CA CYS A 297 -12.45 9.00 21.54
C CYS A 297 -13.86 8.94 20.99
N ARG A 298 -14.01 8.27 19.83
CA ARG A 298 -15.29 7.91 19.21
C ARG A 298 -15.39 6.41 19.09
N PHE A 299 -16.57 5.87 19.31
CA PHE A 299 -16.80 4.43 19.24
C PHE A 299 -18.18 4.11 18.66
N SER A 300 -18.34 2.88 18.19
CA SER A 300 -19.58 2.34 17.63
C SER A 300 -19.83 0.91 18.12
N LEU A 301 -21.04 0.42 17.88
CA LEU A 301 -21.37 -0.98 18.13
C LEU A 301 -20.78 -1.88 17.02
N PRO A 302 -20.45 -3.14 17.35
CA PRO A 302 -19.97 -4.10 16.36
C PRO A 302 -21.01 -4.33 15.25
N GLN A 303 -20.55 -4.40 14.01
CA GLN A 303 -21.37 -4.76 12.86
C GLN A 303 -21.18 -6.24 12.51
N LYS A 304 -22.15 -6.83 11.81
CA LYS A 304 -22.04 -8.22 11.33
C LYS A 304 -20.78 -8.41 10.48
N THR A 305 -20.07 -9.49 10.74
CA THR A 305 -18.92 -9.92 9.94
C THR A 305 -19.33 -10.31 8.54
N VAL A 306 -18.46 -10.01 7.56
CA VAL A 306 -18.63 -10.41 6.16
C VAL A 306 -18.42 -11.93 6.05
N THR A 307 -19.27 -12.61 5.27
CA THR A 307 -19.14 -14.04 4.99
C THR A 307 -17.85 -14.31 4.21
N PRO A 308 -17.00 -15.28 4.63
CA PRO A 308 -15.77 -15.62 3.90
C PRO A 308 -16.07 -16.15 2.51
N ARG A 309 -15.30 -15.72 1.50
CA ARG A 309 -15.38 -16.21 0.13
C ARG A 309 -14.64 -17.56 -0.01
N PRO A 310 -15.09 -18.47 -0.88
CA PRO A 310 -14.42 -19.76 -1.13
C PRO A 310 -13.19 -19.59 -2.06
N VAL A 311 -12.12 -18.93 -1.57
CA VAL A 311 -10.88 -18.60 -2.30
C VAL A 311 -10.27 -19.82 -3.01
N ALA A 312 -10.41 -21.02 -2.47
CA ALA A 312 -9.92 -22.23 -3.11
C ALA A 312 -10.50 -22.48 -4.53
N LYS A 313 -11.70 -21.94 -4.82
CA LYS A 313 -12.33 -22.04 -6.16
C LYS A 313 -11.65 -21.18 -7.21
N ILE A 314 -10.74 -20.24 -6.83
CA ILE A 314 -9.87 -19.53 -7.78
C ILE A 314 -9.04 -20.50 -8.60
N LYS A 315 -8.73 -21.69 -8.06
CA LYS A 315 -8.10 -22.77 -8.85
C LYS A 315 -8.87 -23.10 -10.11
N LYS A 316 -10.21 -23.17 -10.05
CA LYS A 316 -11.07 -23.46 -11.20
C LYS A 316 -11.23 -22.27 -12.15
N LEU A 317 -10.94 -21.06 -11.66
CA LEU A 317 -10.84 -19.86 -12.49
C LEU A 317 -9.52 -19.83 -13.27
N LEU A 318 -8.39 -20.15 -12.64
CA LEU A 318 -7.06 -20.06 -13.28
C LEU A 318 -6.65 -21.35 -14.04
N HIS A 319 -7.18 -22.52 -13.65
CA HIS A 319 -6.91 -23.82 -14.25
C HIS A 319 -8.24 -24.57 -14.49
N PRO A 320 -9.11 -24.06 -15.38
CA PRO A 320 -10.38 -24.75 -15.69
C PRO A 320 -10.12 -25.97 -16.56
N ASP A 321 -10.87 -27.06 -16.31
CA ASP A 321 -10.98 -28.20 -17.21
C ASP A 321 -12.08 -27.97 -18.26
N THR A 322 -13.11 -27.13 -17.92
CA THR A 322 -14.22 -26.80 -18.81
C THR A 322 -14.55 -25.32 -18.79
N ILE A 323 -14.80 -24.73 -19.96
CA ILE A 323 -15.13 -23.31 -20.13
C ILE A 323 -16.48 -23.17 -20.84
N GLY A 324 -17.41 -22.44 -20.21
CA GLY A 324 -18.65 -21.99 -20.86
C GLY A 324 -18.57 -20.53 -21.27
N ILE A 325 -19.18 -20.13 -22.37
CA ILE A 325 -19.23 -18.73 -22.84
C ILE A 325 -20.67 -18.35 -23.16
N ILE A 326 -21.18 -17.31 -22.49
CA ILE A 326 -22.47 -16.66 -22.82
C ILE A 326 -22.19 -15.40 -23.62
N GLY A 327 -22.95 -15.18 -24.70
CA GLY A 327 -22.87 -13.93 -25.48
C GLY A 327 -22.08 -14.05 -26.78
N VAL A 328 -21.80 -15.27 -27.26
CA VAL A 328 -21.16 -15.50 -28.57
C VAL A 328 -22.16 -15.23 -29.69
N SER A 329 -21.81 -14.37 -30.66
CA SER A 329 -22.64 -14.09 -31.82
C SER A 329 -22.39 -15.07 -32.97
N ALA A 330 -23.45 -15.63 -33.56
CA ALA A 330 -23.36 -16.52 -34.71
C ALA A 330 -23.07 -15.77 -36.02
N SER A 331 -23.41 -14.47 -36.10
CA SER A 331 -23.45 -13.71 -37.37
C SER A 331 -22.43 -12.58 -37.47
N ARG A 332 -21.80 -12.15 -36.36
CA ARG A 332 -20.85 -11.02 -36.34
C ARG A 332 -19.78 -11.18 -35.31
N GLU A 333 -18.68 -10.50 -35.51
CA GLU A 333 -17.65 -10.34 -34.47
C GLU A 333 -18.24 -9.55 -33.27
N ASN A 334 -18.03 -10.05 -32.05
CA ASN A 334 -18.37 -9.37 -30.81
C ASN A 334 -17.44 -9.89 -29.69
N PHE A 335 -17.49 -9.29 -28.51
CA PHE A 335 -16.61 -9.68 -27.40
C PHE A 335 -16.63 -11.18 -27.12
N GLY A 336 -17.80 -11.80 -27.05
CA GLY A 336 -17.91 -13.25 -26.80
C GLY A 336 -17.24 -14.09 -27.90
N ARG A 337 -17.32 -13.67 -29.17
CA ARG A 337 -16.69 -14.40 -30.29
C ARG A 337 -15.17 -14.20 -30.33
N ILE A 338 -14.70 -12.98 -30.02
CA ILE A 338 -13.25 -12.71 -29.87
C ILE A 338 -12.67 -13.57 -28.74
N ILE A 339 -13.34 -13.61 -27.57
CA ILE A 339 -12.95 -14.47 -26.44
C ILE A 339 -12.88 -15.94 -26.87
N LEU A 340 -13.88 -16.43 -27.59
CA LEU A 340 -13.87 -17.81 -28.11
C LEU A 340 -12.64 -18.07 -28.98
N HIS A 341 -12.36 -17.17 -29.93
CA HIS A 341 -11.21 -17.29 -30.83
C HIS A 341 -9.89 -17.29 -30.06
N ASN A 342 -9.74 -16.40 -29.07
CA ASN A 342 -8.53 -16.31 -28.26
C ASN A 342 -8.33 -17.57 -27.39
N ILE A 343 -9.40 -18.14 -26.81
CA ILE A 343 -9.32 -19.40 -26.04
C ILE A 343 -8.81 -20.54 -26.95
N LEU A 344 -9.37 -20.65 -28.16
CA LEU A 344 -8.97 -21.68 -29.10
C LEU A 344 -7.56 -21.46 -29.66
N ALA A 345 -7.14 -20.22 -29.87
CA ALA A 345 -5.79 -19.87 -30.33
C ALA A 345 -4.69 -20.20 -29.31
N GLU A 346 -4.99 -20.16 -28.02
CA GLU A 346 -4.08 -20.61 -26.94
C GLU A 346 -3.98 -22.16 -26.84
N GLY A 347 -4.78 -22.89 -27.62
CA GLY A 347 -4.74 -24.33 -27.67
C GLY A 347 -5.63 -25.03 -26.63
N PHE A 348 -6.54 -24.32 -25.99
CA PHE A 348 -7.50 -24.97 -25.09
C PHE A 348 -8.37 -25.99 -25.85
N PRO A 349 -8.57 -27.22 -25.30
CA PRO A 349 -9.30 -28.27 -26.01
C PRO A 349 -10.73 -27.86 -26.38
N LYS A 350 -11.02 -27.83 -27.66
CA LYS A 350 -12.30 -27.41 -28.22
C LYS A 350 -13.51 -28.19 -27.65
N GLU A 351 -13.30 -29.49 -27.38
CA GLU A 351 -14.29 -30.40 -26.83
C GLU A 351 -14.66 -30.05 -25.35
N GLN A 352 -13.86 -29.21 -24.70
CA GLN A 352 -14.07 -28.74 -23.32
C GLN A 352 -14.66 -27.32 -23.27
N VAL A 353 -14.87 -26.68 -24.43
CA VAL A 353 -15.54 -25.39 -24.53
C VAL A 353 -17.03 -25.59 -24.87
N ARG A 354 -17.89 -24.80 -24.24
CA ARG A 354 -19.36 -24.77 -24.50
C ARG A 354 -19.80 -23.33 -24.77
N ILE A 355 -20.62 -23.15 -25.78
CA ILE A 355 -21.30 -21.88 -26.05
C ILE A 355 -22.71 -21.99 -25.49
N VAL A 356 -23.06 -21.15 -24.54
CA VAL A 356 -24.44 -21.14 -24.00
C VAL A 356 -25.32 -20.30 -24.89
N ARG A 357 -26.08 -20.96 -25.74
CA ARG A 357 -26.97 -20.32 -26.72
C ARG A 357 -28.05 -21.27 -27.21
N GLU A 358 -29.28 -20.84 -27.08
CA GLU A 358 -30.44 -21.56 -27.60
C GLU A 358 -30.57 -21.40 -29.12
N GLY A 359 -31.08 -22.44 -29.81
CA GLY A 359 -31.40 -22.40 -31.24
C GLY A 359 -30.19 -22.44 -32.19
N CYS A 360 -29.08 -22.95 -31.74
CA CYS A 360 -27.84 -23.13 -32.51
C CYS A 360 -27.13 -24.41 -32.04
N ASP A 361 -26.65 -25.24 -32.94
CA ASP A 361 -25.94 -26.47 -32.60
C ASP A 361 -24.45 -26.23 -32.38
N GLU A 362 -23.83 -25.37 -33.19
CA GLU A 362 -22.43 -25.02 -33.07
C GLU A 362 -22.10 -23.63 -33.68
N ILE A 363 -21.03 -23.00 -33.19
CA ILE A 363 -20.41 -21.80 -33.74
C ILE A 363 -18.90 -22.03 -33.79
N ASP A 364 -18.29 -21.78 -34.96
CA ASP A 364 -16.86 -21.99 -35.21
C ASP A 364 -16.36 -23.40 -34.81
N GLY A 365 -17.29 -24.39 -34.96
CA GLY A 365 -17.09 -25.80 -34.62
C GLY A 365 -17.05 -26.06 -33.11
N VAL A 366 -17.50 -25.14 -32.26
CA VAL A 366 -17.71 -25.35 -30.82
C VAL A 366 -19.18 -25.56 -30.54
N ARG A 367 -19.49 -26.62 -29.79
CA ARG A 367 -20.85 -27.04 -29.46
C ARG A 367 -21.61 -25.96 -28.68
N CYS A 368 -22.84 -25.69 -29.08
CA CYS A 368 -23.80 -24.87 -28.36
C CYS A 368 -24.65 -25.74 -27.41
N ILE A 369 -24.96 -25.19 -26.21
CA ILE A 369 -25.88 -25.75 -25.23
C ILE A 369 -26.98 -24.72 -24.93
N PRO A 370 -28.25 -25.14 -24.71
CA PRO A 370 -29.35 -24.18 -24.56
C PRO A 370 -29.31 -23.41 -23.22
N SER A 371 -28.73 -23.96 -22.15
CA SER A 371 -28.60 -23.30 -20.85
C SER A 371 -27.32 -23.78 -20.12
N VAL A 372 -26.86 -23.00 -19.15
CA VAL A 372 -25.66 -23.33 -18.34
C VAL A 372 -25.79 -24.64 -17.57
N SER A 373 -27.02 -25.09 -17.28
CA SER A 373 -27.29 -26.28 -16.49
C SER A 373 -27.47 -27.57 -17.35
N THR A 374 -27.22 -27.50 -18.65
CA THR A 374 -27.54 -28.60 -19.56
C THR A 374 -26.59 -29.80 -19.43
N GLU A 375 -25.32 -29.59 -19.12
CA GLU A 375 -24.25 -30.61 -19.16
C GLU A 375 -23.46 -30.78 -17.86
N GLY A 376 -24.03 -30.39 -16.73
CA GLY A 376 -23.33 -30.45 -15.43
C GLY A 376 -22.59 -29.14 -15.09
N LYS A 377 -21.83 -29.18 -14.00
CA LYS A 377 -21.17 -28.00 -13.44
C LYS A 377 -19.90 -27.65 -14.24
N LEU A 378 -19.86 -26.43 -14.80
CA LEU A 378 -18.70 -25.90 -15.47
C LEU A 378 -17.64 -25.45 -14.45
N ASP A 379 -16.37 -25.54 -14.84
CA ASP A 379 -15.30 -24.96 -14.01
C ASP A 379 -15.29 -23.44 -14.10
N MET A 380 -15.39 -22.91 -15.31
CA MET A 380 -15.43 -21.47 -15.55
C MET A 380 -16.54 -21.10 -16.53
N LEU A 381 -17.31 -20.04 -16.22
CA LEU A 381 -18.29 -19.46 -17.10
C LEU A 381 -17.93 -18.00 -17.43
N VAL A 382 -17.73 -17.69 -18.69
CA VAL A 382 -17.48 -16.32 -19.19
C VAL A 382 -18.81 -15.69 -19.64
N VAL A 383 -19.15 -14.53 -19.04
CA VAL A 383 -20.43 -13.84 -19.29
C VAL A 383 -20.14 -12.53 -20.05
N ALA A 384 -20.33 -12.57 -21.36
CA ALA A 384 -20.09 -11.45 -22.28
C ALA A 384 -21.42 -10.87 -22.84
N VAL A 385 -22.38 -10.61 -21.93
CA VAL A 385 -23.68 -10.00 -22.27
C VAL A 385 -23.86 -8.63 -21.59
N PRO A 386 -24.75 -7.75 -22.10
CA PRO A 386 -25.03 -6.46 -21.47
C PRO A 386 -25.45 -6.57 -20.01
N ALA A 387 -25.07 -5.60 -19.18
CA ALA A 387 -25.25 -5.59 -17.72
C ALA A 387 -26.68 -5.88 -17.24
N LYS A 388 -27.70 -5.47 -18.00
CA LYS A 388 -29.13 -5.73 -17.67
C LYS A 388 -29.49 -7.23 -17.58
N HIS A 389 -28.69 -8.10 -18.20
CA HIS A 389 -28.93 -9.55 -18.20
C HIS A 389 -28.13 -10.27 -17.10
N ILE A 390 -27.14 -9.64 -16.50
CA ILE A 390 -26.27 -10.25 -15.49
C ILE A 390 -27.04 -10.75 -14.26
N PRO A 391 -28.02 -10.02 -13.68
CA PRO A 391 -28.77 -10.53 -12.51
C PRO A 391 -29.45 -11.86 -12.75
N ALA A 392 -30.01 -12.07 -13.95
CA ALA A 392 -30.68 -13.33 -14.31
C ALA A 392 -29.68 -14.49 -14.49
N VAL A 393 -28.51 -14.21 -15.11
CA VAL A 393 -27.44 -15.20 -15.25
C VAL A 393 -26.87 -15.60 -13.88
N VAL A 394 -26.66 -14.64 -12.98
CA VAL A 394 -26.20 -14.90 -11.61
C VAL A 394 -27.20 -15.77 -10.84
N ASP A 395 -28.52 -15.46 -10.96
CA ASP A 395 -29.58 -16.27 -10.35
C ASP A 395 -29.55 -17.71 -10.88
N GLU A 396 -29.47 -17.90 -12.20
CA GLU A 396 -29.44 -19.26 -12.80
C GLU A 396 -28.21 -20.04 -12.35
N VAL A 397 -27.02 -19.41 -12.36
CA VAL A 397 -25.77 -20.06 -11.95
C VAL A 397 -25.81 -20.50 -10.48
N ILE A 398 -26.30 -19.63 -9.58
CA ILE A 398 -26.39 -19.93 -8.14
C ILE A 398 -27.45 -21.02 -7.88
N GLN A 399 -28.66 -20.85 -8.42
CA GLN A 399 -29.78 -21.79 -8.17
C GLN A 399 -29.55 -23.20 -8.73
N LYS A 400 -28.79 -23.29 -9.83
CA LYS A 400 -28.51 -24.57 -10.51
C LYS A 400 -27.14 -25.14 -10.17
N ASP A 401 -26.35 -24.44 -9.36
CA ASP A 401 -24.94 -24.77 -9.10
C ASP A 401 -24.15 -25.04 -10.40
N ALA A 402 -24.36 -24.20 -11.42
CA ALA A 402 -23.97 -24.49 -12.80
C ALA A 402 -22.47 -24.19 -13.10
N ALA A 403 -21.76 -23.46 -12.25
CA ALA A 403 -20.35 -23.19 -12.41
C ALA A 403 -19.62 -23.04 -11.07
N ASN A 404 -18.32 -23.34 -11.06
CA ASN A 404 -17.45 -23.09 -9.91
C ASN A 404 -16.96 -21.64 -9.86
N SER A 405 -16.68 -21.06 -11.02
CA SER A 405 -16.21 -19.67 -11.17
C SER A 405 -16.91 -18.99 -12.34
N VAL A 406 -17.14 -17.68 -12.21
CA VAL A 406 -17.86 -16.88 -13.20
C VAL A 406 -17.08 -15.59 -13.48
N MET A 407 -16.88 -15.25 -14.75
CA MET A 407 -16.20 -14.06 -15.21
C MET A 407 -17.21 -13.09 -15.84
N LEU A 408 -17.42 -11.92 -15.23
CA LEU A 408 -18.35 -10.89 -15.67
C LEU A 408 -17.61 -9.81 -16.50
N ILE A 409 -17.68 -9.90 -17.83
CA ILE A 409 -16.94 -9.02 -18.73
C ILE A 409 -17.56 -7.62 -18.78
N ALA A 410 -18.89 -7.51 -18.84
CA ALA A 410 -19.55 -6.22 -19.06
C ALA A 410 -19.45 -5.25 -17.88
N GLY A 411 -19.27 -3.96 -18.17
CA GLY A 411 -19.51 -2.85 -17.24
C GLY A 411 -21.01 -2.59 -17.04
N GLY A 412 -21.36 -1.68 -16.12
CA GLY A 412 -22.72 -1.30 -15.77
C GLY A 412 -23.24 -1.97 -14.50
N LEU A 413 -22.30 -2.34 -13.60
CA LEU A 413 -22.56 -2.83 -12.23
C LEU A 413 -21.80 -1.95 -11.22
N GLY A 414 -22.35 -0.77 -10.90
CA GLY A 414 -21.87 0.12 -9.85
C GLY A 414 -21.09 1.35 -10.30
N GLU A 415 -20.78 1.51 -11.60
CA GLU A 415 -19.99 2.65 -12.12
C GLU A 415 -20.83 3.94 -12.27
N THR A 416 -22.15 3.81 -12.41
CA THR A 416 -23.09 4.92 -12.50
C THR A 416 -24.15 4.83 -11.42
N GLN A 417 -24.79 5.96 -11.09
CA GLN A 417 -25.82 5.99 -10.07
C GLN A 417 -26.97 5.01 -10.35
N ASP A 418 -27.40 4.91 -11.61
CA ASP A 418 -28.48 4.00 -12.05
C ASP A 418 -28.09 2.50 -11.96
N SER A 419 -26.78 2.21 -11.92
CA SER A 419 -26.28 0.84 -11.85
C SER A 419 -25.99 0.36 -10.41
N HIS A 420 -25.99 1.27 -9.42
CA HIS A 420 -25.70 0.95 -8.02
C HIS A 420 -26.70 -0.05 -7.43
N GLU A 421 -28.01 0.16 -7.65
CA GLU A 421 -29.05 -0.77 -7.14
C GLU A 421 -28.87 -2.17 -7.72
N ARG A 422 -28.57 -2.26 -9.04
CA ARG A 422 -28.30 -3.53 -9.69
C ARG A 422 -27.07 -4.23 -9.12
N ALA A 423 -26.00 -3.47 -8.88
CA ALA A 423 -24.79 -4.01 -8.26
C ALA A 423 -25.07 -4.54 -6.86
N GLN A 424 -25.77 -3.76 -6.01
CA GLN A 424 -26.13 -4.19 -4.66
C GLN A 424 -26.98 -5.46 -4.65
N GLN A 425 -27.95 -5.59 -5.56
CA GLN A 425 -28.76 -6.81 -5.69
C GLN A 425 -27.89 -8.03 -6.06
N VAL A 426 -26.97 -7.87 -7.02
CA VAL A 426 -26.07 -8.95 -7.45
C VAL A 426 -25.14 -9.34 -6.30
N ILE A 427 -24.50 -8.37 -5.64
CA ILE A 427 -23.60 -8.61 -4.50
C ILE A 427 -24.34 -9.32 -3.35
N ALA A 428 -25.55 -8.89 -3.00
CA ALA A 428 -26.34 -9.52 -1.94
C ALA A 428 -26.65 -11.00 -2.26
N LYS A 429 -26.94 -11.35 -3.51
CA LYS A 429 -27.20 -12.72 -3.96
C LYS A 429 -25.92 -13.57 -3.87
N ILE A 430 -24.78 -13.04 -4.29
CA ILE A 430 -23.49 -13.72 -4.23
C ILE A 430 -23.10 -13.97 -2.76
N ASN A 431 -23.19 -12.95 -1.90
CA ASN A 431 -22.89 -13.09 -0.47
C ASN A 431 -23.78 -14.15 0.20
N LYS A 432 -25.07 -14.19 -0.17
CA LYS A 432 -25.96 -15.24 0.32
C LYS A 432 -25.57 -16.63 -0.18
N ALA A 433 -25.07 -16.75 -1.42
CA ALA A 433 -24.58 -18.03 -1.93
C ALA A 433 -23.34 -18.50 -1.18
N HIS A 434 -22.49 -17.59 -0.72
CA HIS A 434 -21.31 -17.92 0.10
C HIS A 434 -21.66 -18.45 1.50
N GLU A 435 -22.90 -18.28 1.97
CA GLU A 435 -23.37 -18.89 3.24
C GLU A 435 -23.68 -20.40 3.12
N SER A 436 -23.66 -20.96 1.91
CA SER A 436 -23.85 -22.40 1.69
C SER A 436 -22.64 -23.23 2.09
N ASP A 437 -22.82 -24.53 2.33
CA ASP A 437 -21.78 -25.46 2.80
C ASP A 437 -20.55 -25.52 1.87
N ASP A 438 -20.78 -25.40 0.54
CA ASP A 438 -19.69 -25.37 -0.46
C ASP A 438 -19.23 -23.95 -0.82
N GLY A 439 -19.83 -22.93 -0.20
CA GLY A 439 -19.53 -21.51 -0.40
C GLY A 439 -20.02 -20.92 -1.74
N GLY A 440 -20.79 -21.68 -2.55
CA GLY A 440 -21.27 -21.22 -3.86
C GLY A 440 -20.19 -20.89 -4.88
N PRO A 441 -20.55 -20.39 -6.09
CA PRO A 441 -19.60 -19.96 -7.12
C PRO A 441 -18.88 -18.67 -6.75
N VAL A 442 -17.63 -18.52 -7.22
CA VAL A 442 -16.89 -17.25 -7.13
C VAL A 442 -17.05 -16.42 -8.40
N PHE A 443 -17.05 -15.08 -8.27
CA PHE A 443 -17.23 -14.18 -9.40
C PHE A 443 -16.04 -13.21 -9.51
N ILE A 444 -15.49 -13.04 -10.72
CA ILE A 444 -14.50 -11.99 -11.03
C ILE A 444 -15.12 -10.94 -11.94
N GLY A 445 -14.74 -9.70 -11.78
CA GLY A 445 -15.33 -8.55 -12.48
C GLY A 445 -16.35 -7.84 -11.55
N ALA A 446 -17.41 -7.23 -12.03
CA ALA A 446 -17.70 -6.91 -13.43
C ALA A 446 -16.68 -5.91 -14.02
N ASN A 447 -16.97 -5.48 -15.27
CA ASN A 447 -16.11 -4.51 -15.95
C ASN A 447 -14.64 -4.97 -16.01
N CYS A 448 -14.40 -6.24 -16.29
CA CYS A 448 -13.06 -6.81 -16.40
C CYS A 448 -12.72 -7.17 -17.86
N MET A 449 -11.44 -7.12 -18.19
CA MET A 449 -10.95 -7.47 -19.53
C MET A 449 -10.84 -8.98 -19.73
N GLY A 450 -10.84 -9.75 -18.64
CA GLY A 450 -10.62 -11.20 -18.66
C GLY A 450 -9.26 -11.58 -18.07
N ILE A 451 -8.89 -12.83 -18.28
CA ILE A 451 -7.68 -13.45 -17.75
C ILE A 451 -6.93 -14.14 -18.91
N VAL A 452 -5.60 -14.02 -18.88
CA VAL A 452 -4.70 -14.92 -19.58
C VAL A 452 -4.03 -15.80 -18.54
N SER A 453 -4.20 -17.10 -18.65
CA SER A 453 -3.54 -18.11 -17.82
C SER A 453 -2.73 -19.03 -18.71
N ARG A 454 -1.41 -18.88 -18.72
CA ARG A 454 -0.52 -19.77 -19.48
C ARG A 454 -0.50 -21.20 -18.90
N PRO A 455 -0.41 -21.38 -17.56
CA PRO A 455 -0.53 -22.71 -16.96
C PRO A 455 -1.91 -23.34 -17.16
N GLY A 456 -2.97 -22.53 -17.30
CA GLY A 456 -4.33 -22.98 -17.61
C GLY A 456 -4.61 -23.14 -19.11
N GLY A 457 -3.70 -22.70 -19.99
CA GLY A 457 -3.79 -22.84 -21.43
C GLY A 457 -4.94 -22.05 -22.08
N TYR A 458 -5.30 -20.88 -21.54
CA TYR A 458 -6.41 -20.10 -22.09
C TYR A 458 -6.19 -18.56 -22.02
N ASN A 459 -6.93 -17.85 -22.90
CA ASN A 459 -6.98 -16.40 -22.96
C ASN A 459 -8.43 -15.94 -23.15
N THR A 460 -9.00 -15.24 -22.18
CA THR A 460 -10.37 -14.69 -22.23
C THR A 460 -10.42 -13.20 -22.52
N TRP A 461 -9.32 -12.57 -22.95
CA TRP A 461 -9.36 -11.17 -23.36
C TRP A 461 -10.21 -10.96 -24.60
N PHE A 462 -10.97 -9.85 -24.63
CA PHE A 462 -11.75 -9.46 -25.81
C PHE A 462 -10.96 -8.56 -26.78
N ILE A 463 -9.63 -8.67 -26.78
CA ILE A 463 -8.72 -7.97 -27.68
C ILE A 463 -8.34 -8.93 -28.82
N PRO A 464 -8.59 -8.58 -30.10
CA PRO A 464 -8.20 -9.43 -31.21
C PRO A 464 -6.68 -9.64 -31.27
N GLU A 465 -6.25 -10.86 -31.61
CA GLU A 465 -4.83 -11.23 -31.64
C GLU A 465 -3.99 -10.32 -32.54
N ASN A 466 -4.54 -9.85 -33.66
CA ASN A 466 -3.84 -8.94 -34.57
C ASN A 466 -3.56 -7.54 -34.00
N LYS A 467 -4.23 -7.16 -32.91
CA LYS A 467 -3.95 -5.91 -32.18
C LYS A 467 -3.03 -6.10 -31.00
N PHE A 468 -2.96 -7.30 -30.48
CA PHE A 468 -2.08 -7.68 -29.36
C PHE A 468 -1.61 -9.13 -29.51
N PRO A 469 -0.60 -9.38 -30.36
CA PRO A 469 -0.10 -10.73 -30.62
C PRO A 469 0.51 -11.36 -29.35
N GLN A 470 -0.10 -12.44 -28.85
CA GLN A 470 0.43 -13.18 -27.68
C GLN A 470 1.76 -13.86 -27.99
N ASN A 471 1.95 -14.32 -29.22
CA ASN A 471 3.20 -14.92 -29.71
C ASN A 471 4.39 -13.94 -29.73
N GLY A 472 4.14 -12.63 -29.63
CA GLY A 472 5.17 -11.58 -29.56
C GLY A 472 5.68 -11.31 -28.14
N LEU A 473 5.00 -11.82 -27.12
CA LEU A 473 5.46 -11.71 -25.72
C LEU A 473 6.69 -12.59 -25.50
N GLY A 474 7.55 -12.18 -24.57
CA GLY A 474 8.78 -12.92 -24.22
C GLY A 474 8.52 -14.32 -23.66
N THR A 475 9.60 -15.02 -23.29
CA THR A 475 9.50 -16.32 -22.62
C THR A 475 8.67 -16.22 -21.35
N PRO A 476 7.69 -17.12 -21.11
CA PRO A 476 6.86 -17.12 -19.91
C PRO A 476 7.70 -17.13 -18.64
N ARG A 477 7.34 -16.29 -17.68
CA ARG A 477 8.03 -16.14 -16.40
C ARG A 477 7.10 -16.45 -15.25
N ARG A 478 7.65 -16.90 -14.14
CA ARG A 478 6.91 -17.25 -12.91
C ARG A 478 6.44 -15.99 -12.19
N ALA A 479 5.58 -15.24 -12.84
CA ALA A 479 5.01 -14.00 -12.37
C ALA A 479 3.50 -13.94 -12.60
N ALA A 480 2.82 -13.11 -11.80
CA ALA A 480 1.42 -12.76 -11.99
C ALA A 480 1.25 -11.23 -12.00
N LEU A 481 0.53 -10.72 -12.98
CA LEU A 481 0.08 -9.33 -13.03
C LEU A 481 -1.41 -9.30 -12.72
N VAL A 482 -1.76 -8.76 -11.54
CA VAL A 482 -3.13 -8.60 -11.06
C VAL A 482 -3.48 -7.13 -11.14
N SER A 483 -4.44 -6.78 -11.96
CA SER A 483 -4.78 -5.39 -12.22
C SER A 483 -6.29 -5.14 -12.09
N GLN A 484 -6.65 -4.13 -11.30
CA GLN A 484 -8.04 -3.68 -11.24
C GLN A 484 -8.47 -3.07 -12.58
N SER A 485 -7.56 -2.37 -13.26
CA SER A 485 -7.79 -1.82 -14.61
C SER A 485 -7.23 -2.73 -15.71
N GLY A 486 -8.11 -3.22 -16.60
CA GLY A 486 -7.70 -3.98 -17.78
C GLY A 486 -6.86 -3.15 -18.76
N ALA A 487 -7.21 -1.88 -18.94
CA ALA A 487 -6.46 -0.97 -19.81
C ALA A 487 -5.03 -0.72 -19.29
N PHE A 488 -4.85 -0.51 -17.99
CA PHE A 488 -3.52 -0.37 -17.40
C PHE A 488 -2.63 -1.56 -17.75
N MET A 489 -3.15 -2.76 -17.57
CA MET A 489 -2.44 -4.01 -17.85
C MET A 489 -2.10 -4.12 -19.34
N LEU A 490 -3.07 -3.92 -20.23
CA LEU A 490 -2.91 -4.03 -21.68
C LEU A 490 -1.86 -3.04 -22.21
N PHE A 491 -1.97 -1.75 -21.85
CA PHE A 491 -1.01 -0.73 -22.31
C PHE A 491 0.39 -0.94 -21.71
N GLY A 492 0.48 -1.42 -20.47
CA GLY A 492 1.75 -1.75 -19.86
C GLY A 492 2.48 -2.87 -20.61
N LEU A 493 1.80 -3.99 -20.83
CA LEU A 493 2.37 -5.13 -21.57
C LEU A 493 2.66 -4.81 -23.03
N SER A 494 1.84 -3.98 -23.68
CA SER A 494 2.10 -3.53 -25.06
C SER A 494 3.38 -2.70 -25.19
N ARG A 495 3.71 -1.89 -24.17
CA ARG A 495 4.96 -1.10 -24.13
C ARG A 495 6.18 -1.94 -23.78
N TYR A 496 5.99 -2.99 -23.00
CA TYR A 496 7.06 -3.88 -22.53
C TYR A 496 6.77 -5.34 -22.93
N PRO A 497 6.86 -5.67 -24.22
CA PRO A 497 6.47 -6.98 -24.74
C PRO A 497 7.34 -8.14 -24.21
N HIS A 498 8.48 -7.82 -23.59
CA HIS A 498 9.33 -8.80 -22.90
C HIS A 498 8.79 -9.20 -21.52
N LEU A 499 7.87 -8.42 -20.92
CA LEU A 499 7.13 -8.84 -19.73
C LEU A 499 6.13 -9.92 -20.13
N SER A 500 6.32 -11.12 -19.62
CA SER A 500 5.53 -12.28 -20.00
C SER A 500 5.12 -13.11 -18.79
N PRO A 501 4.30 -12.55 -17.88
CA PRO A 501 3.88 -13.26 -16.68
C PRO A 501 3.02 -14.49 -17.03
N ASN A 502 3.07 -15.52 -16.17
CA ASN A 502 2.23 -16.70 -16.29
C ASN A 502 0.74 -16.40 -16.16
N TYR A 503 0.40 -15.39 -15.35
CA TYR A 503 -0.98 -14.95 -15.18
C TYR A 503 -1.11 -13.44 -15.42
N MET A 504 -2.10 -13.06 -16.20
CA MET A 504 -2.52 -11.67 -16.44
C MET A 504 -4.01 -11.58 -16.10
N ILE A 505 -4.33 -10.99 -14.94
CA ILE A 505 -5.65 -11.07 -14.32
C ILE A 505 -6.26 -9.67 -14.19
N SER A 506 -7.38 -9.44 -14.89
CA SER A 506 -8.15 -8.20 -14.75
C SER A 506 -9.25 -8.38 -13.71
N MET A 507 -9.15 -7.66 -12.57
CA MET A 507 -10.12 -7.78 -11.46
C MET A 507 -11.42 -7.00 -11.70
N GLY A 508 -11.38 -5.92 -12.49
CA GLY A 508 -12.53 -5.03 -12.70
C GLY A 508 -13.02 -4.40 -11.39
N ASN A 509 -14.34 -4.35 -11.21
CA ASN A 509 -15.00 -3.67 -10.08
C ASN A 509 -14.91 -4.43 -8.74
N GLN A 510 -14.34 -5.63 -8.71
CA GLN A 510 -14.28 -6.47 -7.51
C GLN A 510 -15.68 -6.71 -6.91
N THR A 511 -16.62 -7.11 -7.76
CA THR A 511 -18.02 -7.37 -7.35
C THR A 511 -18.12 -8.50 -6.30
N ASP A 512 -17.19 -9.47 -6.37
CA ASP A 512 -17.04 -10.55 -5.39
C ASP A 512 -15.56 -10.76 -5.07
N LEU A 513 -14.81 -11.52 -5.90
CA LEU A 513 -13.38 -11.71 -5.67
C LEU A 513 -12.63 -10.39 -5.67
N THR A 514 -11.74 -10.24 -4.69
CA THR A 514 -10.97 -9.03 -4.45
C THR A 514 -9.49 -9.23 -4.77
N LEU A 515 -8.72 -8.13 -4.75
CA LEU A 515 -7.26 -8.19 -4.84
C LEU A 515 -6.67 -9.02 -3.69
N GLY A 516 -7.26 -8.93 -2.50
CA GLY A 516 -6.84 -9.71 -1.33
C GLY A 516 -7.02 -11.22 -1.56
N ASP A 517 -8.18 -11.64 -2.08
CA ASP A 517 -8.46 -13.06 -2.39
C ASP A 517 -7.50 -13.60 -3.45
N MET A 518 -7.24 -12.81 -4.50
CA MET A 518 -6.34 -13.22 -5.58
C MET A 518 -4.91 -13.42 -5.09
N VAL A 519 -4.37 -12.48 -4.29
CA VAL A 519 -3.04 -12.62 -3.70
C VAL A 519 -2.99 -13.76 -2.69
N THR A 520 -4.11 -14.01 -1.96
CA THR A 520 -4.24 -15.16 -1.04
C THR A 520 -4.09 -16.49 -1.77
N TYR A 521 -4.60 -16.59 -2.99
CA TYR A 521 -4.40 -17.79 -3.81
C TYR A 521 -2.97 -17.86 -4.38
N LEU A 522 -2.49 -16.75 -5.00
CA LEU A 522 -1.22 -16.71 -5.71
C LEU A 522 0.01 -16.86 -4.80
N LYS A 523 -0.11 -16.54 -3.49
CA LYS A 523 1.01 -16.71 -2.55
C LYS A 523 1.45 -18.17 -2.42
N ASP A 524 0.52 -19.11 -2.64
CA ASP A 524 0.76 -20.55 -2.54
C ASP A 524 0.94 -21.23 -3.91
N ASP A 525 0.81 -20.48 -5.03
CA ASP A 525 0.95 -21.05 -6.39
C ASP A 525 2.44 -21.18 -6.79
N ASP A 526 2.84 -22.42 -7.11
CA ASP A 526 4.21 -22.73 -7.56
C ASP A 526 4.59 -22.12 -8.91
N ASN A 527 3.62 -21.64 -9.70
CA ASN A 527 3.88 -20.97 -10.97
C ASN A 527 4.21 -19.48 -10.81
N VAL A 528 4.30 -18.97 -9.59
CA VAL A 528 4.46 -17.55 -9.29
C VAL A 528 5.56 -17.32 -8.27
N ASP A 529 6.57 -16.57 -8.62
CA ASP A 529 7.63 -16.06 -7.74
C ASP A 529 7.46 -14.54 -7.50
N VAL A 530 6.83 -13.84 -8.46
CA VAL A 530 6.60 -12.39 -8.42
C VAL A 530 5.12 -12.07 -8.63
N ILE A 531 4.55 -11.24 -7.77
CA ILE A 531 3.17 -10.76 -7.87
C ILE A 531 3.19 -9.25 -8.06
N ALA A 532 2.79 -8.76 -9.23
CA ALA A 532 2.66 -7.34 -9.52
C ALA A 532 1.17 -6.94 -9.43
N VAL A 533 0.85 -5.89 -8.65
CA VAL A 533 -0.53 -5.49 -8.36
C VAL A 533 -0.76 -4.01 -8.66
N TYR A 534 -1.74 -3.73 -9.50
CA TYR A 534 -2.31 -2.41 -9.68
C TYR A 534 -3.67 -2.31 -8.99
N ALA A 535 -3.80 -1.38 -8.03
CA ALA A 535 -5.01 -1.17 -7.26
C ALA A 535 -5.54 0.26 -7.39
N GLU A 536 -6.86 0.40 -7.48
CA GLU A 536 -7.58 1.68 -7.38
C GLU A 536 -8.22 1.85 -5.99
N GLY A 537 -8.62 0.76 -5.35
CA GLY A 537 -9.18 0.71 -4.00
C GLY A 537 -9.38 -0.72 -3.51
N PHE A 538 -9.67 -0.83 -2.23
CA PHE A 538 -9.99 -2.09 -1.58
C PHE A 538 -11.43 -2.05 -1.03
N ASN A 539 -12.08 -3.21 -0.93
CA ASN A 539 -13.33 -3.36 -0.22
C ASN A 539 -13.12 -3.35 1.31
N ASP A 540 -14.19 -3.49 2.08
CA ASP A 540 -14.12 -3.44 3.55
C ASP A 540 -13.22 -4.54 4.09
N LEU A 541 -12.18 -4.15 4.86
CA LEU A 541 -11.13 -5.01 5.42
C LEU A 541 -10.30 -5.81 4.40
N ASP A 542 -10.54 -5.63 3.10
CA ASP A 542 -9.82 -6.36 2.06
C ASP A 542 -8.36 -5.91 1.93
N GLY A 543 -8.08 -4.61 2.16
CA GLY A 543 -6.71 -4.11 2.23
C GLY A 543 -5.89 -4.77 3.36
N LEU A 544 -6.52 -5.07 4.50
CA LEU A 544 -5.89 -5.82 5.58
C LEU A 544 -5.64 -7.28 5.19
N ALA A 545 -6.62 -7.94 4.56
CA ALA A 545 -6.47 -9.31 4.05
C ALA A 545 -5.36 -9.39 3.00
N PHE A 546 -5.34 -8.43 2.06
CA PHE A 546 -4.29 -8.27 1.07
C PHE A 546 -2.90 -8.15 1.71
N CYS A 547 -2.74 -7.27 2.71
CA CYS A 547 -1.46 -7.10 3.40
C CYS A 547 -1.00 -8.37 4.14
N ARG A 548 -1.93 -9.14 4.74
CA ARG A 548 -1.59 -10.42 5.36
C ARG A 548 -1.05 -11.40 4.32
N SER A 549 -1.73 -11.53 3.19
CA SER A 549 -1.30 -12.42 2.11
C SER A 549 0.01 -11.99 1.47
N VAL A 550 0.24 -10.66 1.33
CA VAL A 550 1.54 -10.11 0.94
C VAL A 550 2.63 -10.51 1.92
N ARG A 551 2.38 -10.36 3.24
CA ARG A 551 3.35 -10.75 4.27
C ARG A 551 3.70 -12.23 4.19
N GLU A 552 2.70 -13.09 4.03
CA GLU A 552 2.88 -14.54 3.87
C GLU A 552 3.64 -14.88 2.59
N ALA A 553 3.31 -14.23 1.46
CA ALA A 553 4.05 -14.38 0.20
C ALA A 553 5.53 -13.99 0.35
N VAL A 554 5.82 -12.86 1.02
CA VAL A 554 7.19 -12.40 1.27
C VAL A 554 7.95 -13.36 2.20
N LEU A 555 7.30 -13.89 3.25
CA LEU A 555 7.88 -14.90 4.13
C LEU A 555 8.19 -16.21 3.36
N ALA A 556 7.35 -16.60 2.41
CA ALA A 556 7.56 -17.73 1.52
C ALA A 556 8.62 -17.48 0.43
N GLY A 557 9.22 -16.28 0.38
CA GLY A 557 10.30 -15.94 -0.56
C GLY A 557 9.84 -15.21 -1.82
N LYS A 558 8.55 -15.03 -2.05
CA LYS A 558 8.02 -14.31 -3.22
C LYS A 558 8.25 -12.80 -3.11
N GLU A 559 8.22 -12.12 -4.24
CA GLU A 559 8.31 -10.66 -4.34
C GLU A 559 6.95 -10.07 -4.72
N VAL A 560 6.60 -8.93 -4.11
CA VAL A 560 5.36 -8.23 -4.42
C VAL A 560 5.66 -6.79 -4.81
N VAL A 561 5.26 -6.41 -6.04
CA VAL A 561 5.34 -5.05 -6.58
C VAL A 561 3.94 -4.45 -6.58
N PHE A 562 3.78 -3.28 -5.98
CA PHE A 562 2.46 -2.68 -5.79
C PHE A 562 2.42 -1.24 -6.29
N TYR A 563 1.34 -0.86 -6.97
CA TYR A 563 1.02 0.51 -7.32
C TYR A 563 -0.44 0.82 -6.99
N LYS A 564 -0.68 1.92 -6.26
CA LYS A 564 -2.02 2.41 -5.97
C LYS A 564 -2.31 3.71 -6.71
N ALA A 565 -3.39 3.72 -7.48
CA ALA A 565 -3.94 4.93 -8.09
C ALA A 565 -4.65 5.82 -7.04
N GLY A 566 -4.90 7.07 -7.39
CA GLY A 566 -5.60 8.02 -6.52
C GLY A 566 -4.72 8.61 -5.41
N ARG A 567 -3.46 8.94 -5.72
CA ARG A 567 -2.49 9.51 -4.78
C ARG A 567 -2.76 10.97 -4.40
N THR A 568 -3.29 11.75 -5.32
CA THR A 568 -3.68 13.15 -5.10
C THR A 568 -5.19 13.27 -4.91
N PRO A 569 -5.69 14.37 -4.34
CA PRO A 569 -7.14 14.61 -4.25
C PRO A 569 -7.85 14.51 -5.60
N GLU A 570 -7.25 15.05 -6.65
CA GLU A 570 -7.77 15.00 -8.02
C GLU A 570 -7.75 13.58 -8.57
N GLY A 571 -6.65 12.84 -8.36
CA GLY A 571 -6.53 11.44 -8.73
C GLY A 571 -7.54 10.57 -7.97
N LYS A 572 -7.77 10.85 -6.69
CA LYS A 572 -8.78 10.18 -5.87
C LYS A 572 -10.19 10.42 -6.43
N SER A 573 -10.52 11.66 -6.80
CA SER A 573 -11.79 12.00 -7.43
C SER A 573 -12.00 11.29 -8.76
N ALA A 574 -10.95 11.25 -9.60
CA ALA A 574 -10.98 10.53 -10.88
C ALA A 574 -11.22 9.02 -10.69
N THR A 575 -10.53 8.40 -9.72
CA THR A 575 -10.70 6.98 -9.42
C THR A 575 -12.13 6.66 -8.97
N SER A 576 -12.72 7.50 -8.11
CA SER A 576 -14.10 7.31 -7.60
C SER A 576 -15.16 7.44 -8.71
N GLY A 577 -14.88 8.19 -9.78
CA GLY A 577 -15.76 8.33 -10.93
C GLY A 577 -15.68 7.16 -11.93
N HIS A 578 -14.59 6.38 -11.92
CA HIS A 578 -14.35 5.30 -12.88
C HIS A 578 -14.71 3.91 -12.35
N THR A 579 -14.61 3.70 -11.05
CA THR A 579 -14.88 2.41 -10.42
C THR A 579 -15.87 2.58 -9.28
N ALA A 580 -16.66 1.55 -9.01
CA ALA A 580 -17.56 1.49 -7.86
C ALA A 580 -16.82 1.51 -6.50
N SER A 581 -15.48 1.56 -6.51
CA SER A 581 -14.67 1.57 -5.30
C SER A 581 -14.54 2.96 -4.71
N LEU A 582 -14.89 3.11 -3.43
CA LEU A 582 -14.56 4.29 -2.63
C LEU A 582 -13.04 4.33 -2.45
N ALA A 583 -12.37 5.31 -3.07
CA ALA A 583 -10.92 5.47 -2.93
C ALA A 583 -10.53 5.77 -1.48
N GLY A 584 -9.75 4.88 -0.86
CA GLY A 584 -9.26 4.99 0.51
C GLY A 584 -8.13 6.03 0.68
N ASP A 585 -7.58 6.11 1.90
CA ASP A 585 -6.43 6.95 2.20
C ASP A 585 -5.16 6.35 1.59
N TYR A 586 -4.54 7.08 0.65
CA TYR A 586 -3.32 6.63 -0.03
C TYR A 586 -2.15 6.40 0.95
N MET A 587 -1.97 7.29 1.94
CA MET A 587 -0.85 7.18 2.90
C MET A 587 -0.97 5.93 3.77
N VAL A 588 -2.18 5.63 4.23
CA VAL A 588 -2.44 4.41 5.01
C VAL A 588 -2.18 3.19 4.15
N ALA A 589 -2.69 3.17 2.91
CA ALA A 589 -2.49 2.06 1.99
C ALA A 589 -1.00 1.84 1.68
N GLU A 590 -0.26 2.90 1.32
CA GLU A 590 1.17 2.82 1.06
C GLU A 590 1.93 2.28 2.27
N SER A 591 1.65 2.79 3.45
CA SER A 591 2.34 2.40 4.69
C SER A 591 2.06 0.94 5.04
N CYS A 592 0.79 0.51 5.05
CA CYS A 592 0.41 -0.87 5.38
C CYS A 592 0.99 -1.88 4.38
N VAL A 593 0.92 -1.58 3.07
CA VAL A 593 1.42 -2.48 2.02
C VAL A 593 2.95 -2.57 2.06
N ARG A 594 3.65 -1.45 2.31
CA ARG A 594 5.10 -1.44 2.51
C ARG A 594 5.51 -2.25 3.74
N GLN A 595 4.81 -2.09 4.86
CA GLN A 595 5.05 -2.89 6.07
C GLN A 595 4.81 -4.37 5.86
N ALA A 596 3.85 -4.75 5.01
CA ALA A 596 3.63 -6.14 4.64
C ALA A 596 4.82 -6.73 3.85
N GLY A 597 5.68 -5.90 3.27
CA GLY A 597 6.91 -6.29 2.58
C GLY A 597 6.88 -6.10 1.07
N ALA A 598 5.82 -5.50 0.51
CA ALA A 598 5.79 -5.15 -0.91
C ALA A 598 6.62 -3.90 -1.20
N VAL A 599 7.18 -3.81 -2.40
CA VAL A 599 7.70 -2.54 -2.93
C VAL A 599 6.56 -1.73 -3.51
N VAL A 600 6.41 -0.48 -3.03
CA VAL A 600 5.35 0.42 -3.48
C VAL A 600 5.93 1.44 -4.46
N ALA A 601 5.48 1.35 -5.71
CA ALA A 601 5.84 2.29 -6.76
C ALA A 601 5.06 3.61 -6.62
N GLN A 602 5.69 4.73 -6.91
CA GLN A 602 5.12 6.08 -6.82
C GLN A 602 4.54 6.55 -8.17
N THR A 603 5.00 5.97 -9.27
CA THR A 603 4.54 6.29 -10.64
C THR A 603 4.31 4.99 -11.42
N VAL A 604 3.55 5.09 -12.50
CA VAL A 604 3.34 3.96 -13.44
C VAL A 604 4.67 3.47 -14.01
N GLU A 605 5.57 4.38 -14.34
CA GLU A 605 6.90 4.05 -14.85
C GLU A 605 7.72 3.26 -13.80
N GLN A 606 7.76 3.74 -12.55
CA GLN A 606 8.43 2.99 -11.47
C GLN A 606 7.84 1.59 -11.25
N PHE A 607 6.51 1.45 -11.37
CA PHE A 607 5.86 0.14 -11.27
C PHE A 607 6.37 -0.82 -12.35
N GLN A 608 6.44 -0.33 -13.60
CA GLN A 608 6.94 -1.12 -14.72
C GLN A 608 8.42 -1.49 -14.55
N ASP A 609 9.26 -0.53 -14.14
CA ASP A 609 10.68 -0.75 -13.88
C ASP A 609 10.89 -1.81 -12.78
N LEU A 610 10.18 -1.68 -11.68
CA LEU A 610 10.26 -2.62 -10.56
C LEU A 610 9.74 -4.01 -10.93
N PHE A 611 8.70 -4.09 -11.77
CA PHE A 611 8.19 -5.37 -12.24
C PHE A 611 9.20 -6.06 -13.16
N VAL A 612 9.84 -5.34 -14.11
CA VAL A 612 10.94 -5.85 -14.94
C VAL A 612 12.08 -6.37 -14.07
N LEU A 613 12.52 -5.59 -13.09
CA LEU A 613 13.61 -6.01 -12.20
C LEU A 613 13.25 -7.23 -11.35
N ALA A 614 12.03 -7.26 -10.77
CA ALA A 614 11.58 -8.38 -9.97
C ALA A 614 11.47 -9.66 -10.82
N GLU A 615 10.87 -9.58 -12.02
CA GLU A 615 10.69 -10.73 -12.92
C GLU A 615 12.04 -11.31 -13.44
N THR A 616 13.05 -10.45 -13.63
CA THR A 616 14.35 -10.85 -14.18
C THR A 616 15.39 -11.17 -13.11
N LEU A 617 15.35 -10.51 -11.96
CA LEU A 617 16.38 -10.60 -10.92
C LEU A 617 15.94 -11.37 -9.66
N HIS A 618 14.73 -11.94 -9.63
CA HIS A 618 14.22 -12.68 -8.47
C HIS A 618 15.22 -13.73 -7.96
N SER A 619 15.80 -14.50 -8.85
CA SER A 619 16.78 -15.55 -8.52
C SER A 619 18.16 -15.02 -8.10
N LYS A 620 18.44 -13.73 -8.30
CA LYS A 620 19.75 -13.15 -7.97
C LYS A 620 19.83 -12.80 -6.48
N ARG A 621 21.04 -12.90 -5.95
CA ARG A 621 21.32 -12.64 -4.53
C ARG A 621 21.54 -11.14 -4.28
N VAL A 622 20.85 -10.58 -3.31
CA VAL A 622 21.00 -9.19 -2.83
C VAL A 622 21.36 -9.23 -1.34
N ASP A 623 22.61 -8.89 -1.00
CA ASP A 623 23.09 -8.95 0.39
C ASP A 623 23.32 -7.59 1.03
N GLY A 624 23.44 -6.54 0.24
CA GLY A 624 23.70 -5.18 0.69
C GLY A 624 23.36 -4.14 -0.38
N ASN A 625 23.82 -2.92 -0.16
CA ASN A 625 23.50 -1.75 -0.98
C ASN A 625 24.71 -1.17 -1.72
N ARG A 626 25.78 -1.97 -1.95
CA ARG A 626 27.02 -1.50 -2.56
C ARG A 626 26.99 -1.72 -4.07
N LEU A 627 27.11 -0.62 -4.80
CA LEU A 627 27.00 -0.54 -6.26
C LEU A 627 28.38 -0.53 -6.92
N GLY A 628 28.57 -1.35 -7.94
CA GLY A 628 29.59 -1.19 -8.97
C GLY A 628 28.95 -0.56 -10.22
N ALA A 629 29.59 0.43 -10.82
CA ALA A 629 29.04 1.14 -11.96
C ALA A 629 30.11 1.40 -13.03
N ILE A 630 29.76 1.15 -14.30
CA ILE A 630 30.65 1.30 -15.46
C ILE A 630 29.90 2.03 -16.57
N SER A 631 30.59 2.97 -17.22
CA SER A 631 30.11 3.65 -18.44
C SER A 631 31.26 3.94 -19.38
N GLY A 632 30.98 4.06 -20.68
CA GLY A 632 31.91 4.58 -21.68
C GLY A 632 31.83 6.09 -21.90
N ALA A 633 31.06 6.81 -21.01
CA ALA A 633 30.88 8.25 -21.15
C ALA A 633 30.82 8.93 -19.76
N GLY A 634 31.60 9.98 -19.57
CA GLY A 634 31.74 10.67 -18.31
C GLY A 634 30.43 11.23 -17.76
N PHE A 635 29.54 11.76 -18.61
CA PHE A 635 28.23 12.26 -18.16
C PHE A 635 27.35 11.16 -17.57
N GLU A 636 27.39 9.94 -18.11
CA GLU A 636 26.64 8.81 -17.55
C GLU A 636 27.23 8.38 -16.20
N ALA A 637 28.53 8.34 -16.04
CA ALA A 637 29.19 8.04 -14.77
C ALA A 637 28.76 9.04 -13.67
N VAL A 638 28.69 10.34 -14.00
CA VAL A 638 28.17 11.37 -13.09
C VAL A 638 26.70 11.15 -12.78
N SER A 639 25.85 10.91 -13.78
CA SER A 639 24.41 10.70 -13.59
C SER A 639 24.11 9.44 -12.76
N MET A 640 24.93 8.38 -12.90
CA MET A 640 24.86 7.19 -12.05
C MET A 640 25.14 7.54 -10.58
N ALA A 641 26.18 8.32 -10.31
CA ALA A 641 26.54 8.73 -8.96
C ALA A 641 25.47 9.63 -8.31
N ASP A 642 24.87 10.53 -9.10
CA ASP A 642 23.79 11.41 -8.62
C ASP A 642 22.47 10.67 -8.33
N SER A 643 22.27 9.48 -8.94
CA SER A 643 21.03 8.72 -8.87
C SER A 643 21.03 7.60 -7.82
N ILE A 644 22.08 7.47 -7.01
CA ILE A 644 22.16 6.46 -5.93
C ILE A 644 21.21 6.71 -4.77
N ASP A 645 20.74 7.95 -4.61
CA ASP A 645 19.78 8.34 -3.56
C ASP A 645 18.36 8.40 -4.14
N VAL A 646 17.50 7.58 -3.58
CA VAL A 646 16.07 7.53 -3.97
C VAL A 646 15.13 8.06 -2.86
N GLY A 647 15.67 8.86 -1.96
CA GLY A 647 14.94 9.59 -0.91
C GLY A 647 14.96 8.88 0.45
N THR A 648 14.43 7.69 0.55
CA THR A 648 14.42 6.90 1.81
C THR A 648 15.53 5.84 1.87
N PHE A 649 16.29 5.70 0.79
CA PHE A 649 17.36 4.71 0.68
C PHE A 649 18.45 5.21 -0.27
N THR A 650 19.70 4.98 0.13
CA THR A 650 20.87 5.36 -0.66
C THR A 650 21.73 4.13 -0.92
N MET A 651 22.05 3.85 -2.18
CA MET A 651 23.12 2.94 -2.55
C MET A 651 24.47 3.57 -2.18
N LYS A 652 25.48 2.74 -1.97
CA LYS A 652 26.84 3.18 -1.71
C LYS A 652 27.75 2.72 -2.86
N LEU A 653 28.52 3.62 -3.42
CA LEU A 653 29.55 3.21 -4.38
C LEU A 653 30.56 2.31 -3.66
N ALA A 654 30.71 1.08 -4.16
CA ALA A 654 31.56 0.07 -3.53
C ALA A 654 33.05 0.47 -3.61
N PRO A 655 33.83 0.37 -2.52
CA PRO A 655 35.28 0.41 -2.63
C PRO A 655 35.77 -0.92 -3.23
N PHE A 656 36.76 -0.85 -4.10
CA PHE A 656 37.41 -2.05 -4.65
C PHE A 656 38.56 -2.51 -3.79
N SER A 657 38.73 -3.83 -3.64
CA SER A 657 39.91 -4.41 -3.04
C SER A 657 41.13 -4.18 -3.95
N GLU A 658 42.34 -4.22 -3.37
CA GLU A 658 43.55 -4.08 -4.17
C GLU A 658 43.68 -5.16 -5.24
N LYS A 659 43.18 -6.36 -4.98
CA LYS A 659 43.12 -7.45 -5.95
C LYS A 659 42.27 -7.07 -7.16
N ALA A 660 41.04 -6.56 -6.93
CA ALA A 660 40.14 -6.12 -8.00
C ALA A 660 40.73 -4.92 -8.75
N ALA A 661 41.18 -3.92 -8.02
CA ALA A 661 41.82 -2.73 -8.61
C ALA A 661 43.05 -3.07 -9.44
N SER A 662 43.90 -3.99 -9.01
CA SER A 662 45.06 -4.49 -9.77
C SER A 662 44.61 -5.26 -11.02
N GLY A 663 43.59 -6.12 -10.94
CA GLY A 663 43.01 -6.79 -12.11
C GLY A 663 42.51 -5.81 -13.16
N MET A 664 41.77 -4.77 -12.73
CA MET A 664 41.25 -3.72 -13.60
C MET A 664 42.40 -2.92 -14.26
N ARG A 665 43.45 -2.55 -13.50
CA ARG A 665 44.63 -1.89 -14.05
C ARG A 665 45.39 -2.76 -15.08
N THR A 666 45.47 -4.05 -14.83
CA THR A 666 46.08 -5.00 -15.78
C THR A 666 45.31 -5.04 -17.08
N LEU A 667 43.98 -5.13 -17.01
CA LEU A 667 43.11 -5.14 -18.18
C LEU A 667 43.19 -3.83 -18.98
N LEU A 668 43.18 -2.67 -18.27
CA LEU A 668 43.40 -1.36 -18.91
C LEU A 668 44.73 -1.25 -19.62
N LYS A 669 45.79 -1.83 -19.06
CA LYS A 669 47.11 -1.86 -19.68
C LYS A 669 47.14 -2.75 -20.92
N GLU A 670 46.49 -3.92 -20.90
CA GLU A 670 46.36 -4.82 -22.07
C GLU A 670 45.61 -4.13 -23.22
N LYS A 671 44.63 -3.26 -22.90
CA LYS A 671 43.90 -2.45 -23.88
C LYS A 671 44.55 -1.11 -24.20
N HIS A 672 45.71 -0.80 -23.66
CA HIS A 672 46.47 0.47 -23.84
C HIS A 672 45.68 1.72 -23.40
N LEU A 673 44.83 1.58 -22.37
CA LEU A 673 43.98 2.64 -21.82
C LEU A 673 44.43 3.14 -20.43
N GLU A 674 45.55 2.63 -19.89
CA GLU A 674 46.07 2.97 -18.56
C GLU A 674 46.41 4.46 -18.37
N SER A 675 46.66 5.18 -19.45
CA SER A 675 46.91 6.62 -19.42
C SER A 675 45.63 7.47 -19.52
N LEU A 676 44.50 6.89 -19.94
CA LEU A 676 43.23 7.58 -20.17
C LEU A 676 42.20 7.27 -19.09
N VAL A 677 42.24 6.07 -18.51
CA VAL A 677 41.23 5.57 -17.57
C VAL A 677 41.83 5.34 -16.20
N THR A 678 41.22 5.93 -15.18
CA THR A 678 41.58 5.68 -13.79
C THR A 678 40.59 4.72 -13.16
N VAL A 679 41.08 3.76 -12.36
CA VAL A 679 40.21 2.85 -11.59
C VAL A 679 39.48 3.64 -10.54
N SER A 680 38.18 3.83 -10.75
CA SER A 680 37.21 4.57 -9.87
C SER A 680 35.90 3.85 -9.85
N ASN A 681 34.94 4.33 -9.04
CA ASN A 681 33.57 3.88 -9.04
C ASN A 681 32.63 5.10 -8.91
N PRO A 682 31.79 5.43 -9.88
CA PRO A 682 31.66 4.82 -11.20
C PRO A 682 32.94 4.88 -12.03
N MET A 683 33.16 3.88 -12.91
CA MET A 683 34.29 3.82 -13.82
C MET A 683 33.88 4.35 -15.20
N ASP A 684 34.52 5.42 -15.64
CA ASP A 684 34.42 5.92 -17.02
C ASP A 684 35.56 5.30 -17.85
N VAL A 685 35.21 4.37 -18.76
CA VAL A 685 36.19 3.69 -19.65
C VAL A 685 36.41 4.47 -20.94
N THR A 686 35.81 5.62 -21.12
CA THR A 686 35.84 6.47 -22.31
C THR A 686 35.26 5.76 -23.57
N PRO A 687 34.93 6.46 -24.65
CA PRO A 687 34.48 5.83 -25.88
C PRO A 687 35.52 4.93 -26.58
N ALA A 688 36.76 4.86 -26.08
CA ALA A 688 37.77 3.95 -26.57
C ALA A 688 37.66 2.51 -26.01
N GLY A 689 36.84 2.31 -24.96
CA GLY A 689 36.57 0.98 -24.44
C GLY A 689 35.75 0.14 -25.42
N ASP A 690 36.19 -1.09 -25.67
CA ASP A 690 35.48 -2.04 -26.51
C ASP A 690 34.52 -2.95 -25.75
N ASP A 691 33.78 -3.81 -26.45
CA ASP A 691 32.82 -4.77 -25.90
C ASP A 691 33.46 -5.67 -24.81
N GLU A 692 34.67 -6.14 -25.02
CA GLU A 692 35.36 -7.01 -24.08
C GLU A 692 35.73 -6.29 -22.78
N LEU A 693 36.29 -5.08 -22.90
CA LEU A 693 36.69 -4.29 -21.74
C LEU A 693 35.49 -4.02 -20.80
N HIS A 694 34.37 -3.59 -21.35
CA HIS A 694 33.15 -3.33 -20.57
C HIS A 694 32.70 -4.56 -19.77
N VAL A 695 32.70 -5.73 -20.42
CA VAL A 695 32.19 -6.96 -19.79
C VAL A 695 33.20 -7.56 -18.80
N GLU A 696 34.50 -7.56 -19.11
CA GLU A 696 35.50 -8.07 -18.15
C GLU A 696 35.63 -7.19 -16.90
N LEU A 697 35.51 -5.86 -17.03
CA LEU A 697 35.43 -4.97 -15.87
C LEU A 697 34.18 -5.23 -15.05
N ALA A 698 33.01 -5.40 -15.69
CA ALA A 698 31.76 -5.75 -14.99
C ALA A 698 31.87 -7.09 -14.25
N LYS A 699 32.56 -8.08 -14.87
CA LYS A 699 32.82 -9.37 -14.23
C LYS A 699 33.72 -9.23 -12.99
N ILE A 700 34.82 -8.47 -13.09
CA ILE A 700 35.69 -8.20 -11.92
C ILE A 700 34.85 -7.54 -10.79
N MET A 701 33.94 -6.59 -11.09
CA MET A 701 33.08 -5.99 -10.10
C MET A 701 32.05 -6.96 -9.52
N LEU A 702 31.44 -7.83 -10.33
CA LEU A 702 30.52 -8.85 -9.86
C LEU A 702 31.20 -9.91 -8.97
N ASP A 703 32.43 -10.24 -9.24
CA ASP A 703 33.23 -11.18 -8.45
C ASP A 703 33.76 -10.56 -7.14
N GLU A 704 33.79 -9.21 -7.05
CA GLU A 704 34.28 -8.49 -5.87
C GLU A 704 33.30 -8.63 -4.68
N PRO A 705 33.75 -9.14 -3.51
CA PRO A 705 32.88 -9.29 -2.33
C PRO A 705 32.29 -8.00 -1.77
N THR A 706 32.94 -6.86 -2.03
CA THR A 706 32.44 -5.55 -1.59
C THR A 706 31.37 -4.96 -2.51
N VAL A 707 31.05 -5.61 -3.63
CA VAL A 707 30.00 -5.20 -4.58
C VAL A 707 28.77 -6.09 -4.41
N ASP A 708 27.58 -5.51 -4.31
CA ASP A 708 26.33 -6.25 -4.18
C ASP A 708 25.49 -6.27 -5.48
N ALA A 709 25.67 -5.27 -6.36
CA ALA A 709 25.01 -5.18 -7.65
C ALA A 709 25.85 -4.33 -8.61
N VAL A 710 25.68 -4.55 -9.92
CA VAL A 710 26.40 -3.81 -10.98
C VAL A 710 25.42 -3.17 -11.95
N VAL A 711 25.68 -1.90 -12.32
CA VAL A 711 25.08 -1.21 -13.47
C VAL A 711 26.14 -1.02 -14.55
N LEU A 712 25.84 -1.53 -15.74
CA LEU A 712 26.70 -1.46 -16.92
C LEU A 712 26.00 -0.65 -18.01
N ALA A 713 26.52 0.56 -18.28
CA ALA A 713 26.11 1.33 -19.46
C ALA A 713 26.89 0.85 -20.70
N LEU A 714 26.15 0.54 -21.75
CA LEU A 714 26.66 -0.15 -22.92
C LEU A 714 27.27 0.79 -23.99
N THR A 715 27.05 2.09 -23.88
CA THR A 715 27.53 3.17 -24.76
C THR A 715 27.45 2.82 -26.26
N PRO A 716 26.26 2.55 -26.82
CA PRO A 716 26.12 1.95 -28.15
C PRO A 716 26.57 2.84 -29.32
N LEU A 717 26.76 4.14 -29.08
CA LEU A 717 27.26 5.12 -30.05
C LEU A 717 28.78 5.10 -30.18
N SER A 718 29.51 4.37 -29.32
CA SER A 718 30.97 4.25 -29.43
C SER A 718 31.34 3.53 -30.71
N PRO A 719 32.37 4.00 -31.47
CA PRO A 719 32.87 3.33 -32.65
C PRO A 719 33.55 1.97 -32.33
N MET A 720 33.82 1.68 -31.04
CA MET A 720 34.44 0.45 -30.60
C MET A 720 33.39 -0.64 -30.26
N MET A 721 32.09 -0.32 -30.31
CA MET A 721 31.01 -1.21 -29.86
C MET A 721 30.28 -1.89 -31.01
N GLN A 722 30.01 -3.17 -30.87
CA GLN A 722 29.20 -3.99 -31.79
C GLN A 722 27.73 -3.98 -31.33
N SER A 723 27.00 -2.94 -31.73
CA SER A 723 25.68 -2.59 -31.16
C SER A 723 24.54 -2.46 -32.17
N LEU A 724 24.83 -2.65 -33.49
CA LEU A 724 23.84 -2.49 -34.56
C LEU A 724 23.15 -3.81 -34.91
N ASP A 725 21.86 -3.73 -35.24
CA ASP A 725 21.10 -4.86 -35.80
C ASP A 725 21.37 -5.01 -37.30
N THR A 726 22.57 -5.50 -37.62
CA THR A 726 23.05 -5.75 -38.99
C THR A 726 23.44 -7.20 -39.13
N ASP A 727 23.75 -7.65 -40.37
CA ASP A 727 24.12 -9.02 -40.65
C ASP A 727 25.38 -9.44 -39.86
N ARG A 728 25.41 -10.71 -39.48
CA ARG A 728 26.58 -11.30 -38.81
C ARG A 728 27.81 -11.20 -39.72
N GLY A 729 28.90 -10.67 -39.17
CA GLY A 729 30.13 -10.38 -39.90
C GLY A 729 30.34 -8.91 -40.27
N ASP A 730 29.30 -8.05 -40.14
CA ASP A 730 29.47 -6.61 -40.10
C ASP A 730 30.26 -6.23 -38.83
N PRO A 731 31.28 -5.36 -38.92
CA PRO A 731 32.13 -5.02 -37.78
C PRO A 731 31.36 -4.38 -36.61
N PHE A 732 30.17 -3.87 -36.83
CA PHE A 732 29.35 -3.25 -35.78
C PHE A 732 28.13 -4.10 -35.39
N SER A 733 27.99 -5.33 -35.91
CA SER A 733 26.82 -6.17 -35.68
C SER A 733 26.73 -6.69 -34.24
N MET A 734 25.57 -6.50 -33.61
CA MET A 734 25.27 -7.11 -32.32
C MET A 734 25.14 -8.63 -32.36
N HIS A 735 25.03 -9.23 -33.54
CA HIS A 735 24.90 -10.68 -33.74
C HIS A 735 26.27 -11.41 -33.83
N ASN A 736 27.37 -10.68 -33.76
CA ASN A 736 28.69 -11.28 -33.71
C ASN A 736 28.92 -11.98 -32.35
N GLU A 737 29.72 -13.05 -32.37
CA GLU A 737 30.10 -13.79 -31.14
C GLU A 737 30.87 -12.92 -30.12
N THR A 738 31.55 -11.90 -30.60
CA THR A 738 32.37 -10.98 -29.82
C THR A 738 31.59 -9.75 -29.34
N SER A 739 30.34 -9.59 -29.75
CA SER A 739 29.53 -8.41 -29.47
C SER A 739 29.22 -8.24 -27.98
N ILE A 740 28.93 -6.99 -27.57
CA ILE A 740 28.51 -6.66 -26.21
C ILE A 740 27.25 -7.44 -25.81
N LEU A 741 26.29 -7.63 -26.73
CA LEU A 741 25.09 -8.42 -26.48
C LEU A 741 25.44 -9.85 -26.07
N THR A 742 26.23 -10.58 -26.89
CA THR A 742 26.60 -11.97 -26.59
C THR A 742 27.33 -12.10 -25.26
N ARG A 743 28.33 -11.23 -25.03
CA ARG A 743 29.14 -11.24 -23.80
C ARG A 743 28.35 -10.91 -22.55
N VAL A 744 27.42 -9.92 -22.60
CA VAL A 744 26.57 -9.55 -21.47
C VAL A 744 25.59 -10.67 -21.12
N LEU A 745 25.03 -11.37 -22.13
CA LEU A 745 24.13 -12.50 -21.89
C LEU A 745 24.84 -13.66 -21.19
N GLU A 746 26.11 -13.92 -21.54
CA GLU A 746 26.93 -14.94 -20.88
C GLU A 746 27.27 -14.54 -19.45
N LEU A 747 27.69 -13.28 -19.22
CA LEU A 747 28.01 -12.75 -17.90
C LEU A 747 26.78 -12.81 -16.96
N ALA A 748 25.61 -12.40 -17.45
CA ALA A 748 24.36 -12.41 -16.68
C ALA A 748 23.94 -13.83 -16.26
N LYS A 749 24.18 -14.84 -17.10
CA LYS A 749 23.95 -16.26 -16.75
C LYS A 749 24.88 -16.76 -15.64
N GLN A 750 26.16 -16.34 -15.69
CA GLN A 750 27.19 -16.80 -14.73
C GLN A 750 27.06 -16.08 -13.37
N SER A 751 26.60 -14.83 -13.35
CA SER A 751 26.52 -14.03 -12.11
C SER A 751 25.35 -14.43 -11.23
N ASN A 752 25.60 -14.57 -9.91
CA ASN A 752 24.58 -14.70 -8.89
C ASN A 752 24.12 -13.34 -8.32
N LYS A 753 24.79 -12.24 -8.67
CA LYS A 753 24.44 -10.88 -8.27
C LYS A 753 23.66 -10.16 -9.37
N PRO A 754 22.85 -9.14 -9.04
CA PRO A 754 22.15 -8.32 -10.03
C PRO A 754 23.12 -7.63 -10.99
N LEU A 755 22.88 -7.81 -12.29
CA LEU A 755 23.44 -7.04 -13.38
C LEU A 755 22.31 -6.33 -14.10
N VAL A 756 22.38 -5.01 -14.16
CA VAL A 756 21.41 -4.14 -14.86
C VAL A 756 22.17 -3.36 -15.92
N CYS A 757 21.62 -3.30 -17.12
CA CYS A 757 22.23 -2.55 -18.22
C CYS A 757 21.52 -1.21 -18.44
N ALA A 758 22.26 -0.24 -18.97
CA ALA A 758 21.72 0.96 -19.58
C ALA A 758 22.23 1.04 -21.02
N SER A 759 21.39 1.48 -21.95
CA SER A 759 21.79 1.66 -23.34
C SER A 759 21.17 2.96 -23.86
N ASP A 760 21.92 4.05 -23.67
CA ASP A 760 21.53 5.38 -24.10
C ASP A 760 21.76 5.55 -25.61
N GLY A 761 20.70 5.93 -26.30
CA GLY A 761 20.69 6.09 -27.74
C GLY A 761 19.28 6.05 -28.30
N GLY A 762 19.14 6.47 -29.58
CA GLY A 762 17.85 6.51 -30.22
C GLY A 762 17.30 5.14 -30.63
N MET A 763 16.28 5.16 -31.48
CA MET A 763 15.57 3.94 -31.96
C MET A 763 16.48 2.96 -32.70
N LEU A 764 17.62 3.40 -33.21
CA LEU A 764 18.61 2.53 -33.89
C LEU A 764 19.08 1.37 -32.98
N PHE A 765 19.10 1.61 -31.66
CA PHE A 765 19.59 0.63 -30.67
C PHE A 765 18.45 -0.10 -29.95
N GLU A 766 17.19 0.12 -30.34
CA GLU A 766 16.05 -0.60 -29.78
C GLU A 766 16.14 -2.12 -29.95
N PRO A 767 16.59 -2.67 -31.11
CA PRO A 767 16.74 -4.11 -31.25
C PRO A 767 17.67 -4.74 -30.21
N MET A 768 18.76 -4.05 -29.85
CA MET A 768 19.68 -4.51 -28.80
C MET A 768 19.03 -4.50 -27.42
N ARG A 769 18.29 -3.43 -27.06
CA ARG A 769 17.53 -3.37 -25.81
C ARG A 769 16.47 -4.47 -25.72
N GLU A 770 15.75 -4.71 -26.82
CA GLU A 770 14.77 -5.80 -26.88
C GLU A 770 15.42 -7.18 -26.72
N ALA A 771 16.55 -7.42 -27.36
CA ALA A 771 17.26 -8.68 -27.28
C ALA A 771 17.73 -8.98 -25.84
N LEU A 772 18.29 -7.99 -25.13
CA LEU A 772 18.68 -8.08 -23.73
C LEU A 772 17.49 -8.39 -22.83
N ASN A 773 16.41 -7.60 -22.93
CA ASN A 773 15.22 -7.76 -22.14
C ASN A 773 14.54 -9.14 -22.36
N LYS A 774 14.39 -9.57 -23.61
CA LYS A 774 13.85 -10.91 -23.97
C LYS A 774 14.68 -12.04 -23.35
N ALA A 775 15.99 -11.86 -23.31
CA ALA A 775 16.88 -12.85 -22.70
C ALA A 775 16.93 -12.77 -21.16
N GLY A 776 16.25 -11.80 -20.53
CA GLY A 776 16.15 -11.65 -19.09
C GLY A 776 17.27 -10.83 -18.46
N VAL A 777 17.94 -9.98 -19.23
CA VAL A 777 18.85 -8.97 -18.73
C VAL A 777 18.12 -7.63 -18.75
N PRO A 778 17.78 -7.03 -17.61
CA PRO A 778 17.05 -5.78 -17.59
C PRO A 778 17.91 -4.65 -18.15
N VAL A 779 17.40 -3.93 -19.14
CA VAL A 779 18.08 -2.81 -19.75
C VAL A 779 17.17 -1.59 -19.75
N PHE A 780 17.71 -0.45 -19.31
CA PHE A 780 17.05 0.85 -19.28
C PHE A 780 17.61 1.76 -20.36
N GLN A 781 16.83 2.76 -20.75
CA GLN A 781 17.25 3.69 -21.79
C GLN A 781 18.39 4.61 -21.29
N THR A 782 18.39 4.97 -20.00
CA THR A 782 19.39 5.87 -19.41
C THR A 782 20.00 5.28 -18.14
N ALA A 783 21.25 5.66 -17.85
CA ALA A 783 22.00 5.15 -16.72
C ALA A 783 21.48 5.60 -15.35
N ASP A 784 20.99 6.84 -15.23
CA ASP A 784 20.35 7.38 -14.03
C ASP A 784 19.08 6.61 -13.67
N ARG A 785 18.22 6.30 -14.65
CA ARG A 785 17.03 5.48 -14.46
C ARG A 785 17.38 4.06 -14.01
N ALA A 786 18.40 3.46 -14.62
CA ALA A 786 18.88 2.12 -14.25
C ALA A 786 19.30 2.06 -12.78
N VAL A 787 20.10 3.04 -12.32
CA VAL A 787 20.57 3.13 -10.93
C VAL A 787 19.41 3.40 -9.97
N ALA A 788 18.55 4.36 -10.29
CA ALA A 788 17.40 4.70 -9.42
C ALA A 788 16.40 3.53 -9.29
N ALA A 789 16.13 2.81 -10.38
CA ALA A 789 15.27 1.62 -10.36
C ALA A 789 15.90 0.48 -9.54
N LEU A 790 17.18 0.21 -9.76
CA LEU A 790 17.94 -0.79 -9.01
C LEU A 790 18.01 -0.46 -7.52
N ALA A 791 18.19 0.82 -7.14
CA ALA A 791 18.22 1.25 -5.74
C ALA A 791 16.90 0.93 -5.02
N ARG A 792 15.76 1.23 -5.64
CA ARG A 792 14.43 0.89 -5.09
C ARG A 792 14.21 -0.62 -4.99
N TYR A 793 14.66 -1.35 -6.00
CA TYR A 793 14.59 -2.81 -6.01
C TYR A 793 15.45 -3.42 -4.89
N VAL A 794 16.70 -2.98 -4.72
CA VAL A 794 17.60 -3.43 -3.65
C VAL A 794 17.02 -3.09 -2.28
N GLN A 795 16.48 -1.88 -2.08
CA GLN A 795 15.76 -1.50 -0.86
C GLN A 795 14.66 -2.52 -0.52
N SER A 796 13.83 -2.87 -1.49
CA SER A 796 12.75 -3.84 -1.32
C SER A 796 13.26 -5.22 -0.93
N ARG A 797 14.29 -5.71 -1.61
CA ARG A 797 14.89 -7.04 -1.33
C ARG A 797 15.49 -7.10 0.07
N LEU A 798 16.16 -6.04 0.51
CA LEU A 798 16.73 -5.95 1.86
C LEU A 798 15.63 -5.84 2.92
N HIS A 799 14.56 -5.10 2.64
CA HIS A 799 13.40 -5.03 3.53
C HIS A 799 12.69 -6.39 3.64
N ALA A 800 12.44 -7.07 2.54
CA ALA A 800 11.89 -8.42 2.54
C ALA A 800 12.79 -9.42 3.30
N LYS A 801 14.12 -9.29 3.18
CA LYS A 801 15.10 -10.09 3.94
C LYS A 801 14.99 -9.82 5.45
N SER A 802 14.85 -8.57 5.89
CA SER A 802 14.67 -8.22 7.31
C SER A 802 13.38 -8.82 7.89
N ILE A 803 12.30 -8.81 7.12
CA ILE A 803 11.03 -9.45 7.49
C ILE A 803 11.23 -10.96 7.70
N ARG A 804 11.91 -11.65 6.79
CA ARG A 804 12.18 -13.10 6.87
C ARG A 804 13.08 -13.47 8.05
N CYS A 805 13.99 -12.59 8.45
CA CYS A 805 14.90 -12.80 9.56
C CYS A 805 14.31 -12.38 10.94
N GLY A 806 12.99 -12.10 11.04
CA GLY A 806 12.35 -11.74 12.31
C GLY A 806 12.74 -10.37 12.84
N GLY A 807 12.99 -9.38 11.95
CA GLY A 807 13.25 -8.00 12.36
C GLY A 807 14.69 -7.71 12.83
N CYS A 808 15.65 -8.61 12.61
CA CYS A 808 17.06 -8.29 12.81
C CYS A 808 17.46 -7.12 11.91
N GLY A 809 17.55 -5.94 12.48
CA GLY A 809 17.69 -4.66 11.80
C GLY A 809 18.86 -4.62 10.83
N ILE A 810 18.60 -4.02 9.68
CA ILE A 810 19.66 -3.45 8.84
C ILE A 810 20.23 -2.26 9.67
N ARG A 811 21.40 -2.45 10.28
CA ARG A 811 22.19 -1.39 10.89
C ARG A 811 22.81 -0.50 9.81
#